data_850b4af70d89164ad97fb49cb362cbdf
#
_entry.id   850b4af70d89164ad97fb49cb362cbdf
#
_cell.length_a   1.000
_cell.length_b   1.000
_cell.length_c   1.000
_cell.angle_alpha   90.00
_cell.angle_beta   90.00
_cell.angle_gamma   90.00
#
_symmetry.space_group_name_H-M   'P 1'
#
loop_
_entity.id
_entity.type
_entity.pdbx_description
1 polymer ?
#
loop_
_entity_poly.entity_id
_entity_poly.type
_entity_poly.pdbx_seq_one_letter_code
_entity_poly.pdbx_strand_id
1 'polypeptide(L)'
;SIDQVFAIGGDGSAAKGKNKKANRFKPVVMYLGPFVLDAGETKTHQLKMPNYVGAVRTMVVAGNNQTEAYGNAEKSVKVKKPLMVLATLPRKLSPGEKVTLPVTVFAMENKVKNVNLSLKLSDGITVKGEASQALQFSKPDEKMVYFDLDVTKAKGFNTIEVIATGNGEKSTYKVEIDVENPNPMTSKVIDNELEANAKQNITFSTFGVSGTNSATVEFSTLPPMDFTKRMQYLIRYPHGCVEQTTSSVFPQLFLADIFDLTYEKKKEIQSNIENGIKRLGNFQQPSGGMSYWIGENSANDWGTSYAGHFMIEAEKKGYVLPLTFKSNWIAYQKQAARNWRPSYRHYHSDLAQAYRLYTLALAGNADLASMNRLREFEEISNEAKWRLAAAYALAGQQEASDAISKTANIDFQPPRSNYYTYGSVDRNKAMALETMIITDNPKVRDLAKSIAKELSSNKWMSTQTTAYSLLAMGKMVVKNGGKDLKLSYSINGKSETIDTKNAIAQRSIPVNDGNNTIEISNLKDNLIYARILNSGKLKLGEEVSESRGFSISTVYKDLQGNTIDVEKLQQGQDFVATVSITNLTSSSVNDVALTQIFPSGWDIVNTRFTDFGDTTVSQARYTDIKDDRVNFYFDMQPKGKYGTKTFTVMLNASYLGTYYLPGTQAEAMYDNDYLVRNKGQWITVEK
;
A
#
# COMPACT_ATOMS: atom_id res chain seq x y z
N SER A 1 5.00 14.38 21.06
CA SER A 1 3.68 14.20 21.69
C SER A 1 3.33 12.71 21.71
N ILE A 2 2.55 12.28 22.66
CA ILE A 2 2.12 10.89 22.87
C ILE A 2 1.47 10.29 21.60
N ASP A 3 0.83 11.12 20.79
CA ASP A 3 0.22 10.72 19.52
C ASP A 3 1.21 10.21 18.45
N GLN A 4 2.49 10.59 18.56
CA GLN A 4 3.53 10.09 17.64
C GLN A 4 4.05 8.70 18.03
N VAL A 5 3.91 8.31 19.30
CA VAL A 5 4.38 6.98 19.77
C VAL A 5 3.39 5.86 19.37
N PHE A 6 2.11 6.20 19.18
CA PHE A 6 1.07 5.25 18.75
C PHE A 6 0.85 5.20 17.23
N ALA A 7 1.55 6.01 16.46
CA ALA A 7 1.51 6.03 14.99
C ALA A 7 2.64 5.20 14.36
N ILE A 8 3.07 4.11 14.99
CA ILE A 8 4.04 3.17 14.43
C ILE A 8 3.28 2.10 13.65
N GLY A 9 2.94 2.45 12.44
CA GLY A 9 2.33 1.61 11.42
C GLY A 9 1.86 2.51 10.29
N GLY A 10 2.48 2.41 9.14
CA GLY A 10 2.41 3.36 8.02
C GLY A 10 1.06 3.71 7.42
N ASP A 11 -0.08 3.28 7.97
CA ASP A 11 -1.42 3.54 7.42
C ASP A 11 -2.43 4.19 8.36
N GLY A 12 -2.03 4.54 9.59
CA GLY A 12 -2.97 5.06 10.60
C GLY A 12 -3.55 6.45 10.31
N SER A 13 -2.90 7.28 9.50
CA SER A 13 -3.29 8.68 9.30
C SER A 13 -3.85 9.04 7.91
N ALA A 14 -3.72 8.15 6.93
CA ALA A 14 -4.19 8.42 5.56
C ALA A 14 -5.62 7.95 5.27
N ALA A 15 -6.21 7.12 6.12
CA ALA A 15 -7.49 6.49 5.87
C ALA A 15 -8.66 7.16 6.65
N LYS A 16 -8.91 8.45 6.45
CA LYS A 16 -10.24 9.02 6.72
C LYS A 16 -11.21 8.81 5.54
N GLY A 17 -10.85 8.01 4.56
CA GLY A 17 -11.70 7.61 3.45
C GLY A 17 -12.14 6.15 3.57
N LYS A 18 -13.38 5.92 3.95
CA LYS A 18 -14.21 4.70 3.77
C LYS A 18 -13.72 3.31 4.22
N ASN A 19 -12.47 3.09 4.63
CA ASN A 19 -12.04 1.81 5.19
C ASN A 19 -12.06 1.89 6.72
N LYS A 20 -13.18 1.54 7.33
CA LYS A 20 -13.26 1.31 8.77
C LYS A 20 -12.38 0.09 9.09
N LYS A 21 -11.28 0.30 9.84
CA LYS A 21 -10.58 -0.82 10.48
C LYS A 21 -11.51 -1.43 11.55
N ALA A 22 -11.57 -2.76 11.62
CA ALA A 22 -12.28 -3.44 12.69
C ALA A 22 -11.71 -3.02 14.05
N ASN A 23 -12.49 -2.29 14.83
CA ASN A 23 -12.03 -1.74 16.11
C ASN A 23 -12.50 -2.64 17.25
N ARG A 24 -11.61 -3.51 17.78
CA ARG A 24 -11.96 -4.53 18.78
C ARG A 24 -11.91 -4.06 20.21
N PHE A 25 -11.04 -3.13 20.51
CA PHE A 25 -10.91 -2.60 21.86
C PHE A 25 -11.36 -1.14 21.81
N LYS A 26 -12.56 -0.88 22.31
CA LYS A 26 -12.92 0.48 22.68
C LYS A 26 -12.27 0.73 24.04
N PRO A 27 -11.11 1.41 24.11
CA PRO A 27 -10.54 1.75 25.39
C PRO A 27 -11.56 2.59 26.14
N VAL A 28 -11.77 2.29 27.43
CA VAL A 28 -12.59 3.13 28.28
C VAL A 28 -11.72 4.30 28.74
N VAL A 29 -11.44 5.18 27.79
CA VAL A 29 -10.72 6.43 28.02
C VAL A 29 -11.65 7.56 27.62
N MET A 30 -11.99 8.41 28.59
CA MET A 30 -12.82 9.59 28.39
C MET A 30 -12.09 10.79 29.00
N TYR A 31 -12.07 11.87 28.27
CA TYR A 31 -11.58 13.15 28.74
C TYR A 31 -12.73 14.14 28.79
N LEU A 32 -12.86 14.83 29.92
CA LEU A 32 -13.82 15.90 30.13
C LEU A 32 -13.08 17.14 30.68
N GLY A 33 -13.29 18.24 30.03
CA GLY A 33 -12.68 19.51 30.49
C GLY A 33 -11.99 20.27 29.33
N PRO A 34 -11.31 21.38 29.64
CA PRO A 34 -11.25 21.99 30.96
C PRO A 34 -12.56 22.67 31.39
N PHE A 35 -12.84 22.73 32.70
CA PHE A 35 -13.99 23.43 33.30
C PHE A 35 -13.48 24.51 34.21
N VAL A 36 -14.19 25.63 34.26
CA VAL A 36 -14.01 26.65 35.30
C VAL A 36 -15.07 26.42 36.37
N LEU A 37 -14.67 26.46 37.64
CA LEU A 37 -15.53 26.38 38.81
C LEU A 37 -15.42 27.68 39.58
N ASP A 38 -16.56 28.30 39.86
CA ASP A 38 -16.65 29.44 40.75
C ASP A 38 -16.63 29.00 42.23
N ALA A 39 -16.41 29.96 43.15
CA ALA A 39 -16.38 29.65 44.56
C ALA A 39 -17.71 29.03 45.04
N GLY A 40 -17.65 27.84 45.61
CA GLY A 40 -18.82 27.08 46.06
C GLY A 40 -19.57 26.32 44.96
N GLU A 41 -19.15 26.37 43.69
CA GLU A 41 -19.79 25.67 42.59
C GLU A 41 -19.48 24.18 42.61
N THR A 42 -20.47 23.36 42.25
CA THR A 42 -20.34 21.91 42.02
C THR A 42 -20.81 21.57 40.63
N LYS A 43 -20.00 20.86 39.84
CA LYS A 43 -20.40 20.33 38.54
C LYS A 43 -20.51 18.81 38.58
N THR A 44 -21.63 18.31 38.06
CA THR A 44 -21.90 16.87 37.94
C THR A 44 -21.88 16.48 36.49
N HIS A 45 -21.15 15.40 36.17
CA HIS A 45 -21.06 14.85 34.82
C HIS A 45 -21.59 13.43 34.79
N GLN A 46 -22.48 13.15 33.82
CA GLN A 46 -22.95 11.79 33.54
C GLN A 46 -22.11 11.16 32.44
N LEU A 47 -21.52 10.00 32.72
CA LEU A 47 -20.71 9.23 31.80
C LEU A 47 -21.45 7.97 31.37
N LYS A 48 -21.61 7.79 30.06
CA LYS A 48 -22.18 6.56 29.52
C LYS A 48 -21.06 5.54 29.32
N MET A 49 -21.03 4.54 30.19
CA MET A 49 -20.06 3.46 30.10
C MET A 49 -20.38 2.51 28.93
N PRO A 50 -19.38 2.13 28.10
CA PRO A 50 -19.54 1.06 27.14
C PRO A 50 -19.69 -0.31 27.84
N ASN A 51 -19.92 -1.39 27.07
CA ASN A 51 -19.89 -2.74 27.63
C ASN A 51 -18.46 -3.05 28.10
N TYR A 52 -18.25 -2.98 29.39
CA TYR A 52 -16.96 -3.17 30.05
C TYR A 52 -17.16 -3.87 31.40
N VAL A 53 -16.28 -4.81 31.72
CA VAL A 53 -16.14 -5.43 33.03
C VAL A 53 -14.76 -5.11 33.58
N GLY A 54 -14.69 -4.58 34.77
CA GLY A 54 -13.42 -4.25 35.39
C GLY A 54 -13.52 -3.08 36.35
N ALA A 55 -12.49 -2.28 36.46
CA ALA A 55 -12.47 -1.06 37.23
C ALA A 55 -12.14 0.15 36.35
N VAL A 56 -12.90 1.20 36.50
CA VAL A 56 -12.62 2.49 35.86
C VAL A 56 -12.01 3.40 36.89
N ARG A 57 -10.85 3.96 36.58
CA ARG A 57 -10.13 4.93 37.40
C ARG A 57 -10.49 6.33 36.89
N THR A 58 -11.22 7.05 37.69
CA THR A 58 -11.51 8.47 37.43
C THR A 58 -10.42 9.30 38.07
N MET A 59 -9.80 10.16 37.31
CA MET A 59 -8.77 11.09 37.77
C MET A 59 -9.27 12.51 37.53
N VAL A 60 -9.13 13.40 38.55
CA VAL A 60 -9.46 14.81 38.46
C VAL A 60 -8.19 15.60 38.80
N VAL A 61 -7.90 16.56 37.93
CA VAL A 61 -6.81 17.54 38.18
C VAL A 61 -7.43 18.92 38.22
N ALA A 62 -7.13 19.66 39.23
CA ALA A 62 -7.58 21.04 39.40
C ALA A 62 -6.38 21.99 39.64
N GLY A 63 -6.46 23.19 39.12
CA GLY A 63 -5.43 24.21 39.29
C GLY A 63 -6.01 25.61 39.27
N ASN A 64 -5.43 26.51 40.08
CA ASN A 64 -5.72 27.93 40.10
C ASN A 64 -4.42 28.71 39.83
N ASN A 65 -4.35 29.31 38.65
CA ASN A 65 -3.15 30.07 38.23
C ASN A 65 -2.93 31.37 39.01
N GLN A 66 -3.96 31.91 39.65
CA GLN A 66 -3.82 33.15 40.41
C GLN A 66 -3.19 32.92 41.80
N THR A 67 -3.48 31.76 42.40
CA THR A 67 -2.97 31.37 43.72
C THR A 67 -1.87 30.33 43.65
N GLU A 68 -1.49 29.88 42.42
CA GLU A 68 -0.53 28.80 42.18
C GLU A 68 -0.87 27.50 42.93
N ALA A 69 -2.15 27.29 43.23
CA ALA A 69 -2.63 26.10 43.92
C ALA A 69 -3.02 25.01 42.91
N TYR A 70 -2.48 23.81 43.08
CA TYR A 70 -2.77 22.64 42.24
C TYR A 70 -3.10 21.45 43.10
N GLY A 71 -3.99 20.59 42.59
CA GLY A 71 -4.37 19.38 43.28
C GLY A 71 -4.89 18.33 42.31
N ASN A 72 -4.84 17.08 42.74
CA ASN A 72 -5.45 15.98 42.05
C ASN A 72 -6.17 15.05 43.02
N ALA A 73 -7.13 14.31 42.48
CA ALA A 73 -7.80 13.22 43.17
C ALA A 73 -8.11 12.08 42.19
N GLU A 74 -8.15 10.88 42.70
CA GLU A 74 -8.51 9.71 41.92
C GLU A 74 -9.41 8.77 42.69
N LYS A 75 -10.27 8.05 41.95
CA LYS A 75 -11.14 6.99 42.51
C LYS A 75 -11.35 5.90 41.50
N SER A 76 -11.12 4.66 41.92
CA SER A 76 -11.45 3.48 41.13
C SER A 76 -12.85 2.95 41.47
N VAL A 77 -13.66 2.74 40.44
CA VAL A 77 -15.03 2.23 40.59
C VAL A 77 -15.17 0.93 39.79
N LYS A 78 -15.68 -0.13 40.42
CA LYS A 78 -15.96 -1.39 39.75
C LYS A 78 -17.18 -1.24 38.81
N VAL A 79 -17.02 -1.72 37.57
CA VAL A 79 -18.08 -1.74 36.55
C VAL A 79 -18.47 -3.17 36.26
N LYS A 80 -19.74 -3.52 36.50
CA LYS A 80 -20.29 -4.84 36.20
C LYS A 80 -21.78 -4.71 35.85
N LYS A 81 -22.29 -5.70 35.10
CA LYS A 81 -23.72 -5.92 34.84
C LYS A 81 -24.14 -7.30 35.34
N PRO A 82 -25.40 -7.53 35.62
CA PRO A 82 -25.90 -8.85 36.06
C PRO A 82 -25.59 -9.97 35.06
N LEU A 83 -25.74 -9.66 33.76
CA LEU A 83 -25.41 -10.55 32.65
C LEU A 83 -24.50 -9.84 31.67
N MET A 84 -23.38 -10.50 31.29
CA MET A 84 -22.46 -10.00 30.27
C MET A 84 -21.96 -11.10 29.37
N VAL A 85 -21.55 -10.72 28.14
CA VAL A 85 -20.90 -11.60 27.17
C VAL A 85 -19.67 -10.92 26.58
N LEU A 86 -18.62 -11.70 26.40
CA LEU A 86 -17.43 -11.33 25.64
C LEU A 86 -17.14 -12.40 24.59
N ALA A 87 -16.65 -11.99 23.44
CA ALA A 87 -16.26 -12.89 22.36
C ALA A 87 -15.00 -12.34 21.65
N THR A 88 -14.15 -13.25 21.18
CA THR A 88 -12.89 -12.89 20.56
C THR A 88 -12.70 -13.67 19.25
N LEU A 89 -12.28 -12.99 18.19
CA LEU A 89 -11.90 -13.57 16.90
C LEU A 89 -10.66 -12.87 16.32
N PRO A 90 -9.96 -13.46 15.37
CA PRO A 90 -8.96 -12.77 14.58
C PRO A 90 -9.53 -11.50 13.91
N ARG A 91 -8.74 -10.44 13.77
CA ARG A 91 -9.21 -9.19 13.13
C ARG A 91 -9.48 -9.35 11.65
N LYS A 92 -8.76 -10.27 11.02
CA LYS A 92 -8.88 -10.64 9.62
C LYS A 92 -9.17 -12.12 9.51
N LEU A 93 -9.93 -12.50 8.51
CA LEU A 93 -10.14 -13.88 8.08
C LEU A 93 -10.04 -13.96 6.57
N SER A 94 -9.75 -15.13 6.05
CA SER A 94 -9.77 -15.40 4.61
C SER A 94 -10.96 -16.25 4.23
N PRO A 95 -11.48 -16.12 3.00
CA PRO A 95 -12.52 -17.01 2.51
C PRO A 95 -12.08 -18.47 2.54
N GLY A 96 -12.95 -19.36 3.05
CA GLY A 96 -12.63 -20.78 3.21
C GLY A 96 -12.02 -21.15 4.57
N GLU A 97 -11.62 -20.18 5.38
CA GLU A 97 -11.16 -20.43 6.74
C GLU A 97 -12.31 -20.87 7.67
N LYS A 98 -11.95 -21.67 8.66
CA LYS A 98 -12.83 -22.14 9.71
C LYS A 98 -12.30 -21.64 11.03
N VAL A 99 -13.14 -21.00 11.83
CA VAL A 99 -12.73 -20.41 13.10
C VAL A 99 -13.69 -20.77 14.21
N THR A 100 -13.15 -21.13 15.36
CA THR A 100 -13.93 -21.37 16.56
C THR A 100 -14.05 -20.06 17.34
N LEU A 101 -15.30 -19.57 17.51
CA LEU A 101 -15.60 -18.37 18.29
C LEU A 101 -15.76 -18.74 19.76
N PRO A 102 -14.82 -18.40 20.64
CA PRO A 102 -15.00 -18.52 22.09
C PRO A 102 -15.90 -17.37 22.58
N VAL A 103 -16.91 -17.72 23.34
CA VAL A 103 -17.82 -16.78 23.99
C VAL A 103 -17.81 -17.04 25.48
N THR A 104 -17.43 -16.04 26.26
CA THR A 104 -17.52 -16.09 27.73
C THR A 104 -18.78 -15.39 28.17
N VAL A 105 -19.61 -16.09 28.91
CA VAL A 105 -20.85 -15.59 29.50
C VAL A 105 -20.65 -15.44 31.01
N PHE A 106 -20.84 -14.22 31.51
CA PHE A 106 -20.73 -13.88 32.93
C PHE A 106 -22.14 -13.70 33.53
N ALA A 107 -22.54 -14.58 34.42
CA ALA A 107 -23.72 -14.41 35.29
C ALA A 107 -23.22 -13.89 36.64
N MET A 108 -23.34 -12.58 36.87
CA MET A 108 -22.70 -11.91 38.02
C MET A 108 -23.62 -11.75 39.23
N GLU A 109 -24.89 -12.14 39.10
CA GLU A 109 -25.87 -12.06 40.17
C GLU A 109 -26.71 -13.35 40.27
N ASN A 110 -27.11 -13.73 41.47
CA ASN A 110 -27.87 -14.94 41.74
C ASN A 110 -29.22 -15.04 41.01
N LYS A 111 -29.77 -13.92 40.54
CA LYS A 111 -31.00 -13.90 39.76
C LYS A 111 -30.81 -14.44 38.33
N VAL A 112 -29.60 -14.43 37.80
CA VAL A 112 -29.28 -14.90 36.44
C VAL A 112 -28.95 -16.39 36.48
N LYS A 113 -29.94 -17.25 36.29
CA LYS A 113 -29.79 -18.72 36.39
C LYS A 113 -29.81 -19.42 35.03
N ASN A 114 -30.73 -19.03 34.14
CA ASN A 114 -30.89 -19.60 32.81
C ASN A 114 -30.57 -18.53 31.78
N VAL A 115 -29.58 -18.78 30.94
CA VAL A 115 -29.14 -17.86 29.91
C VAL A 115 -29.23 -18.53 28.55
N ASN A 116 -29.95 -17.88 27.63
CA ASN A 116 -30.00 -18.26 26.23
C ASN A 116 -28.99 -17.40 25.48
N LEU A 117 -28.03 -18.04 24.83
CA LEU A 117 -27.01 -17.43 23.99
C LEU A 117 -27.35 -17.67 22.53
N SER A 118 -27.30 -16.66 21.70
CA SER A 118 -27.55 -16.75 20.26
C SER A 118 -26.57 -15.88 19.45
N LEU A 119 -26.32 -16.30 18.22
CA LEU A 119 -25.50 -15.58 17.26
C LEU A 119 -26.34 -14.96 16.15
N LYS A 120 -26.01 -13.74 15.77
CA LYS A 120 -26.48 -13.10 14.54
C LYS A 120 -25.25 -12.81 13.65
N LEU A 121 -25.22 -13.41 12.46
CA LEU A 121 -24.08 -13.41 11.56
C LEU A 121 -24.36 -12.55 10.33
N SER A 122 -23.32 -11.94 9.76
CA SER A 122 -23.37 -11.34 8.42
C SER A 122 -23.42 -12.42 7.35
N ASP A 123 -23.89 -12.04 6.14
CA ASP A 123 -23.88 -12.92 4.97
C ASP A 123 -22.50 -13.48 4.67
N GLY A 124 -22.45 -14.77 4.30
CA GLY A 124 -21.24 -15.48 3.94
C GLY A 124 -20.40 -15.99 5.12
N ILE A 125 -20.91 -15.85 6.36
CA ILE A 125 -20.40 -16.52 7.55
C ILE A 125 -21.53 -17.43 8.06
N THR A 126 -21.24 -18.70 8.27
CA THR A 126 -22.19 -19.70 8.75
C THR A 126 -21.70 -20.37 10.01
N VAL A 127 -22.60 -20.80 10.87
CA VAL A 127 -22.25 -21.60 12.04
C VAL A 127 -22.42 -23.08 11.68
N LYS A 128 -21.45 -23.89 12.10
CA LYS A 128 -21.55 -25.35 12.01
C LYS A 128 -22.30 -25.88 13.24
N GLY A 129 -23.52 -26.31 13.05
CA GLY A 129 -24.41 -26.74 14.14
C GLY A 129 -25.41 -25.64 14.56
N GLU A 130 -25.75 -25.60 15.84
CA GLU A 130 -26.75 -24.69 16.37
C GLU A 130 -26.18 -23.28 16.62
N ALA A 131 -26.87 -22.26 16.13
CA ALA A 131 -26.53 -20.86 16.37
C ALA A 131 -26.95 -20.35 17.77
N SER A 132 -27.46 -21.22 18.61
CA SER A 132 -27.91 -20.91 19.97
C SER A 132 -27.53 -22.00 20.97
N GLN A 133 -27.27 -21.60 22.20
CA GLN A 133 -26.96 -22.50 23.31
C GLN A 133 -27.64 -22.03 24.60
N ALA A 134 -28.16 -22.97 25.40
CA ALA A 134 -28.74 -22.70 26.71
C ALA A 134 -27.70 -23.03 27.82
N LEU A 135 -27.49 -22.09 28.74
CA LEU A 135 -26.58 -22.22 29.85
C LEU A 135 -27.32 -22.11 31.18
N GLN A 136 -26.94 -22.93 32.14
CA GLN A 136 -27.47 -22.88 33.49
C GLN A 136 -26.40 -22.47 34.49
N PHE A 137 -26.72 -21.58 35.41
CA PHE A 137 -25.85 -21.11 36.49
C PHE A 137 -26.52 -21.40 37.86
N SER A 138 -25.86 -22.15 38.71
CA SER A 138 -26.30 -22.40 40.08
C SER A 138 -25.96 -21.26 41.04
N LYS A 139 -24.93 -20.52 40.73
CA LYS A 139 -24.39 -19.37 41.48
C LYS A 139 -23.77 -18.38 40.49
N PRO A 140 -23.48 -17.14 40.92
CA PRO A 140 -22.67 -16.22 40.09
C PRO A 140 -21.36 -16.89 39.66
N ASP A 141 -21.16 -16.96 38.33
CA ASP A 141 -20.04 -17.67 37.72
C ASP A 141 -19.84 -17.22 36.25
N GLU A 142 -18.77 -17.68 35.65
CA GLU A 142 -18.53 -17.54 34.22
C GLU A 142 -18.51 -18.90 33.52
N LYS A 143 -18.97 -18.93 32.28
CA LYS A 143 -18.90 -20.13 31.43
C LYS A 143 -18.45 -19.74 30.05
N MET A 144 -17.50 -20.52 29.51
CA MET A 144 -17.04 -20.40 28.14
C MET A 144 -17.71 -21.45 27.27
N VAL A 145 -18.24 -21.00 26.14
CA VAL A 145 -18.82 -21.85 25.08
C VAL A 145 -18.19 -21.51 23.74
N TYR A 146 -18.30 -22.43 22.81
CA TYR A 146 -17.64 -22.33 21.53
C TYR A 146 -18.66 -22.49 20.39
N PHE A 147 -18.50 -21.70 19.32
CA PHE A 147 -19.24 -21.85 18.08
C PHE A 147 -18.25 -21.99 16.93
N ASP A 148 -18.41 -23.04 16.16
CA ASP A 148 -17.60 -23.24 14.95
C ASP A 148 -18.21 -22.49 13.79
N LEU A 149 -17.44 -21.62 13.18
CA LEU A 149 -17.85 -20.75 12.07
C LEU A 149 -17.09 -21.10 10.80
N ASP A 150 -17.80 -21.16 9.69
CA ASP A 150 -17.24 -21.29 8.35
C ASP A 150 -17.34 -19.94 7.61
N VAL A 151 -16.20 -19.44 7.10
CA VAL A 151 -16.14 -18.23 6.28
C VAL A 151 -16.26 -18.64 4.82
N THR A 152 -17.45 -18.59 4.23
CA THR A 152 -17.71 -19.13 2.89
C THR A 152 -17.58 -18.09 1.78
N LYS A 153 -18.43 -17.06 1.80
CA LYS A 153 -18.54 -16.03 0.75
C LYS A 153 -18.37 -14.61 1.26
N ALA A 154 -18.12 -14.44 2.56
CA ALA A 154 -17.94 -13.13 3.16
C ALA A 154 -16.73 -12.39 2.54
N LYS A 155 -16.86 -11.08 2.40
CA LYS A 155 -15.78 -10.18 2.01
C LYS A 155 -15.95 -8.82 2.67
N GLY A 156 -14.82 -8.14 2.92
CA GLY A 156 -14.83 -6.85 3.58
C GLY A 156 -15.29 -6.93 5.03
N PHE A 157 -15.85 -5.85 5.53
CA PHE A 157 -16.26 -5.76 6.94
C PHE A 157 -17.54 -6.55 7.20
N ASN A 158 -17.41 -7.51 8.10
CA ASN A 158 -18.47 -8.37 8.57
C ASN A 158 -18.65 -8.23 10.07
N THR A 159 -19.83 -8.56 10.58
CA THR A 159 -20.13 -8.51 12.00
C THR A 159 -20.73 -9.80 12.49
N ILE A 160 -20.29 -10.19 13.68
CA ILE A 160 -20.90 -11.26 14.47
C ILE A 160 -21.42 -10.62 15.75
N GLU A 161 -22.71 -10.71 15.97
CA GLU A 161 -23.35 -10.21 17.17
C GLU A 161 -23.71 -11.40 18.07
N VAL A 162 -23.14 -11.41 19.27
CA VAL A 162 -23.42 -12.38 20.32
C VAL A 162 -24.48 -11.79 21.25
N ILE A 163 -25.57 -12.47 21.42
CA ILE A 163 -26.71 -12.02 22.23
C ILE A 163 -26.98 -13.03 23.35
N ALA A 164 -26.90 -12.59 24.58
CA ALA A 164 -27.27 -13.36 25.75
C ALA A 164 -28.50 -12.75 26.41
N THR A 165 -29.48 -13.58 26.72
CA THR A 165 -30.69 -13.19 27.44
C THR A 165 -30.97 -14.15 28.58
N GLY A 166 -31.36 -13.64 29.73
CA GLY A 166 -31.69 -14.48 30.89
C GLY A 166 -32.26 -13.67 32.03
N ASN A 167 -33.36 -14.14 32.57
CA ASN A 167 -34.02 -13.55 33.75
C ASN A 167 -34.32 -12.03 33.64
N GLY A 168 -34.79 -11.60 32.47
CA GLY A 168 -35.05 -10.18 32.17
C GLY A 168 -33.83 -9.35 31.80
N GLU A 169 -32.63 -9.90 31.91
CA GLU A 169 -31.39 -9.25 31.51
C GLU A 169 -31.04 -9.56 30.04
N LYS A 170 -30.44 -8.60 29.36
CA LYS A 170 -29.89 -8.76 27.99
C LYS A 170 -28.49 -8.17 27.89
N SER A 171 -27.59 -8.92 27.30
CA SER A 171 -26.26 -8.45 26.96
C SER A 171 -25.98 -8.77 25.50
N THR A 172 -25.35 -7.86 24.82
CA THR A 172 -24.91 -7.97 23.41
C THR A 172 -23.46 -7.63 23.26
N TYR A 173 -22.74 -8.41 22.50
CA TYR A 173 -21.35 -8.12 22.12
C TYR A 173 -21.19 -8.26 20.62
N LYS A 174 -20.65 -7.24 19.98
CA LYS A 174 -20.46 -7.20 18.53
C LYS A 174 -18.98 -7.31 18.20
N VAL A 175 -18.62 -8.34 17.44
CA VAL A 175 -17.28 -8.54 16.90
C VAL A 175 -17.30 -8.10 15.44
N GLU A 176 -16.37 -7.23 15.06
CA GLU A 176 -16.14 -6.82 13.68
C GLU A 176 -14.92 -7.57 13.14
N ILE A 177 -15.02 -8.13 11.95
CA ILE A 177 -13.95 -8.84 11.25
C ILE A 177 -13.88 -8.34 9.82
N ASP A 178 -12.67 -8.27 9.28
CA ASP A 178 -12.42 -8.00 7.87
C ASP A 178 -12.07 -9.30 7.15
N VAL A 179 -12.86 -9.66 6.14
CA VAL A 179 -12.64 -10.88 5.36
C VAL A 179 -12.00 -10.52 4.04
N GLU A 180 -10.76 -10.92 3.87
CA GLU A 180 -9.98 -10.64 2.68
C GLU A 180 -9.18 -11.87 2.22
N ASN A 181 -9.21 -12.14 0.92
CA ASN A 181 -8.29 -13.10 0.31
C ASN A 181 -6.88 -12.47 0.27
N PRO A 182 -5.87 -13.04 0.95
CA PRO A 182 -4.52 -12.48 1.01
C PRO A 182 -3.74 -12.60 -0.31
N ASN A 183 -4.21 -13.44 -1.26
CA ASN A 183 -3.57 -13.59 -2.55
C ASN A 183 -3.53 -12.27 -3.32
N PRO A 184 -2.46 -12.02 -4.09
CA PRO A 184 -2.38 -10.85 -4.94
C PRO A 184 -3.45 -10.91 -6.05
N MET A 185 -3.88 -9.73 -6.49
CA MET A 185 -4.72 -9.61 -7.67
C MET A 185 -3.92 -10.05 -8.89
N THR A 186 -4.47 -10.97 -9.66
CA THR A 186 -3.92 -11.43 -10.94
C THR A 186 -4.77 -10.88 -12.06
N SER A 187 -4.14 -10.52 -13.19
CA SER A 187 -4.84 -9.99 -14.35
C SER A 187 -4.48 -10.74 -15.61
N LYS A 188 -5.47 -10.96 -16.46
CA LYS A 188 -5.32 -11.46 -17.85
C LYS A 188 -5.76 -10.37 -18.81
N VAL A 189 -4.97 -10.17 -19.85
CA VAL A 189 -5.21 -9.14 -20.87
C VAL A 189 -5.67 -9.82 -22.15
N ILE A 190 -6.68 -9.22 -22.78
CA ILE A 190 -7.21 -9.63 -24.09
C ILE A 190 -7.19 -8.39 -24.97
N ASP A 191 -6.34 -8.41 -25.99
CA ASP A 191 -6.19 -7.32 -26.93
C ASP A 191 -6.91 -7.65 -28.25
N ASN A 192 -7.62 -6.67 -28.80
CA ASN A 192 -8.29 -6.75 -30.08
C ASN A 192 -8.14 -5.44 -30.85
N GLU A 193 -8.09 -5.58 -32.16
CA GLU A 193 -8.10 -4.45 -33.09
C GLU A 193 -9.46 -4.43 -33.80
N LEU A 194 -10.08 -3.26 -33.87
CA LEU A 194 -11.33 -3.06 -34.60
C LEU A 194 -11.08 -2.10 -35.78
N GLU A 195 -11.26 -2.63 -36.97
CA GLU A 195 -11.18 -1.85 -38.17
C GLU A 195 -12.26 -0.74 -38.22
N ALA A 196 -12.10 0.19 -39.15
CA ALA A 196 -13.04 1.25 -39.38
C ALA A 196 -14.46 0.72 -39.57
N ASN A 197 -15.45 1.26 -38.84
CA ASN A 197 -16.85 0.88 -38.87
C ASN A 197 -17.17 -0.60 -38.61
N ALA A 198 -16.24 -1.35 -38.02
CA ALA A 198 -16.41 -2.78 -37.70
C ALA A 198 -17.22 -3.00 -36.42
N LYS A 199 -17.87 -4.19 -36.36
CA LYS A 199 -18.50 -4.74 -35.17
C LYS A 199 -17.80 -6.04 -34.79
N GLN A 200 -17.59 -6.25 -33.49
CA GLN A 200 -16.93 -7.44 -32.97
C GLN A 200 -17.49 -7.87 -31.62
N ASN A 201 -17.60 -9.18 -31.43
CA ASN A 201 -17.90 -9.81 -30.14
C ASN A 201 -16.64 -10.42 -29.55
N ILE A 202 -16.31 -10.04 -28.32
CA ILE A 202 -15.16 -10.55 -27.59
C ILE A 202 -15.68 -11.30 -26.37
N THR A 203 -15.33 -12.60 -26.28
CA THR A 203 -15.73 -13.46 -25.15
C THR A 203 -14.56 -13.74 -24.24
N PHE A 204 -14.79 -13.66 -22.93
CA PHE A 204 -13.80 -13.99 -21.90
C PHE A 204 -14.47 -14.61 -20.66
N SER A 205 -13.70 -15.37 -19.88
CA SER A 205 -14.17 -15.99 -18.64
C SER A 205 -13.46 -15.41 -17.43
N THR A 206 -14.21 -15.10 -16.38
CA THR A 206 -13.64 -14.75 -15.07
C THR A 206 -12.94 -15.98 -14.46
N PHE A 207 -11.87 -15.76 -13.69
CA PHE A 207 -11.03 -16.84 -13.15
C PHE A 207 -10.73 -16.69 -11.65
N GLY A 208 -11.07 -15.55 -11.07
CA GLY A 208 -10.85 -15.29 -9.64
C GLY A 208 -11.97 -15.86 -8.77
N VAL A 209 -11.72 -15.86 -7.47
CA VAL A 209 -12.74 -16.19 -6.47
C VAL A 209 -13.95 -15.26 -6.65
N SER A 210 -15.15 -15.83 -6.53
CA SER A 210 -16.42 -15.07 -6.62
C SER A 210 -16.37 -13.81 -5.76
N GLY A 211 -16.81 -12.68 -6.35
CA GLY A 211 -16.77 -11.38 -5.72
C GLY A 211 -15.40 -10.67 -5.72
N THR A 212 -14.33 -11.31 -6.23
CA THR A 212 -13.04 -10.65 -6.49
C THR A 212 -12.84 -10.33 -7.97
N ASN A 213 -13.68 -10.89 -8.84
CA ASN A 213 -13.61 -10.69 -10.27
C ASN A 213 -14.02 -9.27 -10.65
N SER A 214 -13.26 -8.68 -11.53
CA SER A 214 -13.53 -7.36 -12.12
C SER A 214 -12.99 -7.32 -13.53
N ALA A 215 -13.61 -6.57 -14.40
CA ALA A 215 -13.05 -6.30 -15.70
C ALA A 215 -13.14 -4.82 -16.04
N THR A 216 -12.15 -4.38 -16.79
CA THR A 216 -12.07 -3.04 -17.35
C THR A 216 -11.83 -3.19 -18.83
N VAL A 217 -12.57 -2.45 -19.64
CA VAL A 217 -12.28 -2.30 -21.05
C VAL A 217 -11.64 -0.93 -21.30
N GLU A 218 -10.56 -0.95 -22.05
CA GLU A 218 -9.86 0.24 -22.54
C GLU A 218 -10.00 0.29 -24.05
N PHE A 219 -10.52 1.40 -24.56
CA PHE A 219 -10.58 1.72 -25.97
C PHE A 219 -9.59 2.81 -26.28
N SER A 220 -8.80 2.64 -27.33
CA SER A 220 -7.73 3.58 -27.66
C SER A 220 -7.60 3.78 -29.15
N THR A 221 -7.24 4.99 -29.54
CA THR A 221 -6.76 5.32 -30.90
C THR A 221 -5.24 5.13 -31.02
N LEU A 222 -4.58 4.76 -29.92
CA LEU A 222 -3.14 4.48 -29.84
C LEU A 222 -2.93 2.98 -29.66
N PRO A 223 -1.80 2.43 -30.12
CA PRO A 223 -1.44 1.05 -29.81
C PRO A 223 -1.51 0.76 -28.31
N PRO A 224 -1.93 -0.44 -27.90
CA PRO A 224 -2.14 -0.76 -26.48
C PRO A 224 -0.90 -0.51 -25.66
N MET A 225 -1.08 0.25 -24.59
CA MET A 225 -0.13 0.42 -23.50
C MET A 225 -0.84 -0.05 -22.24
N ASP A 226 -0.24 -0.93 -21.44
CA ASP A 226 -0.93 -1.54 -20.29
C ASP A 226 -1.07 -0.56 -19.09
N PHE A 227 -1.62 0.63 -19.38
CA PHE A 227 -1.77 1.72 -18.42
C PHE A 227 -2.53 1.27 -17.17
N THR A 228 -3.63 0.57 -17.36
CA THR A 228 -4.51 0.15 -16.27
C THR A 228 -3.84 -0.82 -15.32
N LYS A 229 -3.22 -1.89 -15.84
CA LYS A 229 -2.51 -2.89 -15.04
C LYS A 229 -1.36 -2.26 -14.29
N ARG A 230 -0.58 -1.40 -14.97
CA ARG A 230 0.55 -0.70 -14.39
C ARG A 230 0.12 0.30 -13.31
N MET A 231 -0.95 1.05 -13.54
CA MET A 231 -1.51 1.95 -12.51
C MET A 231 -2.08 1.21 -11.31
N GLN A 232 -2.78 0.08 -11.52
CA GLN A 232 -3.28 -0.74 -10.40
C GLN A 232 -2.14 -1.28 -9.55
N TYR A 233 -1.03 -1.67 -10.15
CA TYR A 233 0.17 -2.08 -9.44
C TYR A 233 0.68 -0.95 -8.52
N LEU A 234 0.85 0.26 -9.04
CA LEU A 234 1.35 1.39 -8.26
C LEU A 234 0.44 1.79 -7.08
N ILE A 235 -0.87 1.81 -7.30
CA ILE A 235 -1.85 2.20 -6.28
C ILE A 235 -1.92 1.16 -5.14
N ARG A 236 -1.68 -0.12 -5.44
CA ARG A 236 -1.82 -1.23 -4.50
C ARG A 236 -0.51 -1.64 -3.83
N TYR A 237 0.60 -1.07 -4.22
CA TYR A 237 1.89 -1.46 -3.66
C TYR A 237 1.94 -1.11 -2.15
N PRO A 238 2.25 -2.08 -1.27
CA PRO A 238 2.02 -1.94 0.17
C PRO A 238 3.05 -1.08 0.89
N HIS A 239 4.13 -0.71 0.22
CA HIS A 239 5.24 0.01 0.82
C HIS A 239 5.03 1.53 0.79
N GLY A 240 5.71 2.28 1.63
CA GLY A 240 5.41 3.69 1.86
C GLY A 240 6.60 4.62 2.00
N CYS A 241 7.76 4.32 1.37
CA CYS A 241 8.88 5.27 1.31
C CYS A 241 8.54 6.47 0.41
N VAL A 242 9.38 7.50 0.44
CA VAL A 242 9.21 8.73 -0.37
C VAL A 242 9.09 8.42 -1.86
N GLU A 243 9.90 7.48 -2.38
CA GLU A 243 9.86 7.09 -3.79
C GLU A 243 8.53 6.42 -4.14
N GLN A 244 8.10 5.43 -3.39
CA GLN A 244 6.87 4.68 -3.68
C GLN A 244 5.61 5.53 -3.51
N THR A 245 5.58 6.39 -2.50
CA THR A 245 4.52 7.37 -2.33
C THR A 245 4.44 8.30 -3.55
N THR A 246 5.58 8.79 -4.03
CA THR A 246 5.63 9.63 -5.23
C THR A 246 5.18 8.84 -6.47
N SER A 247 5.71 7.64 -6.67
CA SER A 247 5.39 6.79 -7.81
C SER A 247 3.90 6.43 -7.90
N SER A 248 3.23 6.29 -6.77
CA SER A 248 1.79 5.96 -6.74
C SER A 248 0.90 7.11 -7.21
N VAL A 249 1.30 8.36 -6.98
CA VAL A 249 0.47 9.54 -7.26
C VAL A 249 0.92 10.34 -8.49
N PHE A 250 2.18 10.28 -8.87
CA PHE A 250 2.72 11.12 -9.93
C PHE A 250 2.05 10.88 -11.28
N PRO A 251 1.90 9.65 -11.79
CA PRO A 251 1.21 9.43 -13.06
C PRO A 251 -0.26 9.90 -13.03
N GLN A 252 -0.90 9.89 -11.87
CA GLN A 252 -2.29 10.30 -11.72
C GLN A 252 -2.55 11.76 -12.08
N LEU A 253 -1.52 12.62 -12.00
CA LEU A 253 -1.62 14.02 -12.43
C LEU A 253 -1.99 14.18 -13.92
N PHE A 254 -1.71 13.19 -14.76
CA PHE A 254 -1.90 13.25 -16.21
C PHE A 254 -3.07 12.41 -16.70
N LEU A 255 -3.69 11.61 -15.83
CA LEU A 255 -4.74 10.68 -16.23
C LEU A 255 -5.96 11.38 -16.84
N ALA A 256 -6.37 12.53 -16.28
CA ALA A 256 -7.52 13.28 -16.78
C ALA A 256 -7.30 13.89 -18.17
N ASP A 257 -6.03 14.10 -18.56
CA ASP A 257 -5.67 14.64 -19.87
C ASP A 257 -5.67 13.56 -20.96
N ILE A 258 -5.51 12.30 -20.56
CA ILE A 258 -5.31 11.16 -21.48
C ILE A 258 -6.58 10.35 -21.59
N PHE A 259 -7.25 10.12 -20.47
CA PHE A 259 -8.39 9.22 -20.33
C PHE A 259 -9.71 9.97 -20.24
N ASP A 260 -10.72 9.44 -20.93
CA ASP A 260 -12.11 9.83 -20.69
C ASP A 260 -12.61 9.19 -19.39
N LEU A 261 -12.51 9.94 -18.29
CA LEU A 261 -12.80 9.49 -16.94
C LEU A 261 -14.20 9.90 -16.48
N THR A 262 -14.88 9.01 -15.74
CA THR A 262 -16.12 9.35 -15.04
C THR A 262 -15.87 10.40 -13.95
N TYR A 263 -16.93 11.09 -13.53
CA TYR A 263 -16.84 12.08 -12.46
C TYR A 263 -16.31 11.48 -11.15
N GLU A 264 -16.78 10.29 -10.78
CA GLU A 264 -16.36 9.57 -9.58
C GLU A 264 -14.86 9.25 -9.63
N LYS A 265 -14.37 8.81 -10.81
CA LYS A 265 -12.94 8.50 -10.99
C LYS A 265 -12.05 9.73 -10.92
N LYS A 266 -12.50 10.86 -11.49
CA LYS A 266 -11.80 12.15 -11.36
C LYS A 266 -11.70 12.58 -9.90
N LYS A 267 -12.79 12.43 -9.12
CA LYS A 267 -12.80 12.75 -7.69
C LYS A 267 -11.90 11.82 -6.87
N GLU A 268 -11.88 10.54 -7.20
CA GLU A 268 -10.97 9.56 -6.57
C GLU A 268 -9.50 9.94 -6.81
N ILE A 269 -9.15 10.24 -8.06
CA ILE A 269 -7.79 10.66 -8.44
C ILE A 269 -7.41 11.97 -7.73
N GLN A 270 -8.30 12.95 -7.69
CA GLN A 270 -8.06 14.20 -6.96
C GLN A 270 -7.76 13.92 -5.48
N SER A 271 -8.58 13.11 -4.84
CA SER A 271 -8.37 12.73 -3.43
C SER A 271 -7.04 11.99 -3.22
N ASN A 272 -6.64 11.10 -4.13
CA ASN A 272 -5.37 10.39 -4.08
C ASN A 272 -4.18 11.35 -4.16
N ILE A 273 -4.24 12.32 -5.08
CA ILE A 273 -3.20 13.34 -5.27
C ILE A 273 -3.08 14.22 -4.02
N GLU A 274 -4.20 14.72 -3.48
CA GLU A 274 -4.24 15.55 -2.27
C GLU A 274 -3.67 14.80 -1.05
N ASN A 275 -4.04 13.53 -0.87
CA ASN A 275 -3.48 12.67 0.17
C ASN A 275 -1.99 12.40 -0.04
N GLY A 276 -1.55 12.20 -1.29
CA GLY A 276 -0.15 12.05 -1.64
C GLY A 276 0.68 13.30 -1.30
N ILE A 277 0.19 14.48 -1.65
CA ILE A 277 0.82 15.77 -1.30
C ILE A 277 0.96 15.91 0.21
N LYS A 278 -0.11 15.65 0.96
CA LYS A 278 -0.09 15.71 2.43
C LYS A 278 0.89 14.70 3.03
N ARG A 279 0.91 13.47 2.52
CA ARG A 279 1.83 12.43 2.99
C ARG A 279 3.28 12.79 2.68
N LEU A 280 3.57 13.26 1.46
CA LEU A 280 4.92 13.67 1.07
C LEU A 280 5.42 14.85 1.90
N GLY A 281 4.56 15.77 2.32
CA GLY A 281 4.92 16.83 3.26
C GLY A 281 5.54 16.31 4.55
N ASN A 282 5.17 15.11 5.03
CA ASN A 282 5.70 14.52 6.26
C ASN A 282 7.12 13.94 6.09
N PHE A 283 7.63 13.80 4.87
CA PHE A 283 9.03 13.40 4.62
C PHE A 283 9.97 14.60 4.61
N GLN A 284 9.44 15.82 4.50
CA GLN A 284 10.29 17.02 4.48
C GLN A 284 10.91 17.28 5.85
N GLN A 285 12.23 17.38 5.85
CA GLN A 285 13.01 17.69 7.04
C GLN A 285 13.14 19.20 7.27
N PRO A 286 13.54 19.65 8.46
CA PRO A 286 13.82 21.07 8.73
C PRO A 286 14.84 21.69 7.76
N SER A 287 15.75 20.88 7.20
CA SER A 287 16.69 21.33 6.16
C SER A 287 16.04 21.65 4.81
N GLY A 288 14.80 21.22 4.60
CA GLY A 288 14.08 21.33 3.32
C GLY A 288 14.22 20.11 2.40
N GLY A 289 15.16 19.19 2.67
CA GLY A 289 15.30 17.93 1.97
C GLY A 289 14.25 16.90 2.40
N MET A 290 14.07 15.84 1.63
CA MET A 290 13.13 14.75 1.92
C MET A 290 13.89 13.54 2.42
N SER A 291 13.47 12.96 3.55
CA SER A 291 13.98 11.66 4.03
C SER A 291 13.47 10.51 3.16
N TYR A 292 14.15 9.37 3.20
CA TYR A 292 13.66 8.17 2.48
C TYR A 292 12.49 7.53 3.20
N TRP A 293 12.58 7.38 4.53
CA TRP A 293 11.48 6.99 5.40
C TRP A 293 11.08 8.15 6.33
N ILE A 294 9.81 8.19 6.71
CA ILE A 294 9.33 9.18 7.69
C ILE A 294 10.06 8.95 9.02
N GLY A 295 10.66 10.02 9.54
CA GLY A 295 11.40 10.00 10.82
C GLY A 295 12.90 9.73 10.72
N GLU A 296 13.44 9.46 9.53
CA GLU A 296 14.90 9.46 9.34
C GLU A 296 15.49 10.87 9.44
N ASN A 297 16.73 10.96 9.92
CA ASN A 297 17.42 12.25 10.14
C ASN A 297 18.25 12.74 8.94
N SER A 298 18.32 11.97 7.86
CA SER A 298 19.07 12.31 6.65
C SER A 298 18.17 12.51 5.45
N ALA A 299 18.47 13.50 4.63
CA ALA A 299 17.78 13.71 3.38
C ALA A 299 18.32 12.74 2.30
N ASN A 300 17.39 12.23 1.48
CA ASN A 300 17.71 11.42 0.32
C ASN A 300 17.71 12.30 -0.93
N ASP A 301 18.83 12.36 -1.63
CA ASP A 301 19.04 13.25 -2.79
C ASP A 301 18.04 12.98 -3.92
N TRP A 302 17.88 11.69 -4.28
CA TRP A 302 16.98 11.31 -5.36
C TRP A 302 15.51 11.49 -4.95
N GLY A 303 15.13 11.04 -3.76
CA GLY A 303 13.77 11.20 -3.23
C GLY A 303 13.37 12.66 -3.10
N THR A 304 14.31 13.54 -2.70
CA THR A 304 14.09 14.99 -2.64
C THR A 304 13.77 15.57 -4.02
N SER A 305 14.52 15.16 -5.06
CA SER A 305 14.28 15.61 -6.43
C SER A 305 13.00 15.02 -7.02
N TYR A 306 12.73 13.73 -6.80
CA TYR A 306 11.59 13.03 -7.37
C TYR A 306 10.27 13.50 -6.75
N ALA A 307 10.19 13.58 -5.42
CA ALA A 307 9.02 14.14 -4.74
C ALA A 307 8.82 15.63 -5.07
N GLY A 308 9.91 16.40 -5.13
CA GLY A 308 9.87 17.81 -5.54
C GLY A 308 9.34 17.97 -6.97
N HIS A 309 9.75 17.12 -7.90
CA HIS A 309 9.22 17.11 -9.27
C HIS A 309 7.70 16.94 -9.29
N PHE A 310 7.20 15.93 -8.56
CA PHE A 310 5.76 15.72 -8.42
C PHE A 310 5.06 16.94 -7.81
N MET A 311 5.59 17.50 -6.72
CA MET A 311 4.99 18.64 -6.03
C MET A 311 4.89 19.87 -6.93
N ILE A 312 5.94 20.18 -7.68
CA ILE A 312 5.94 21.33 -8.63
C ILE A 312 4.96 21.10 -9.78
N GLU A 313 4.87 19.90 -10.32
CA GLU A 313 3.89 19.58 -11.37
C GLU A 313 2.45 19.60 -10.82
N ALA A 314 2.23 19.15 -9.60
CA ALA A 314 0.93 19.22 -8.93
C ALA A 314 0.50 20.69 -8.71
N GLU A 315 1.41 21.56 -8.24
CA GLU A 315 1.14 23.00 -8.09
C GLU A 315 0.76 23.64 -9.43
N LYS A 316 1.46 23.32 -10.53
CA LYS A 316 1.14 23.80 -11.88
C LYS A 316 -0.26 23.37 -12.35
N LYS A 317 -0.75 22.24 -11.85
CA LYS A 317 -2.11 21.75 -12.11
C LYS A 317 -3.17 22.28 -11.12
N GLY A 318 -2.80 23.19 -10.23
CA GLY A 318 -3.71 23.87 -9.31
C GLY A 318 -3.88 23.22 -7.94
N TYR A 319 -3.08 22.20 -7.60
CA TYR A 319 -3.09 21.62 -6.26
C TYR A 319 -2.33 22.51 -5.25
N VAL A 320 -2.81 22.53 -4.02
CA VAL A 320 -2.21 23.30 -2.94
C VAL A 320 -1.13 22.49 -2.24
N LEU A 321 0.08 23.03 -2.17
CA LEU A 321 1.19 22.42 -1.43
C LEU A 321 1.15 22.81 0.06
N PRO A 322 1.77 22.00 0.95
CA PRO A 322 1.95 22.42 2.35
C PRO A 322 2.68 23.75 2.47
N LEU A 323 2.26 24.53 3.43
CA LEU A 323 2.86 25.85 3.68
C LEU A 323 4.39 25.72 3.84
N THR A 324 5.15 26.61 3.22
CA THR A 324 6.63 26.64 3.23
C THR A 324 7.34 25.45 2.55
N PHE A 325 6.61 24.40 2.11
CA PHE A 325 7.22 23.24 1.46
C PHE A 325 8.15 23.65 0.32
N LYS A 326 7.62 24.40 -0.65
CA LYS A 326 8.33 24.80 -1.87
C LYS A 326 9.55 25.67 -1.56
N SER A 327 9.42 26.66 -0.70
CA SER A 327 10.53 27.58 -0.34
C SER A 327 11.69 26.84 0.33
N ASN A 328 11.38 25.95 1.28
CA ASN A 328 12.38 25.15 1.97
C ASN A 328 13.06 24.15 1.02
N TRP A 329 12.26 23.51 0.17
CA TRP A 329 12.78 22.58 -0.84
C TRP A 329 13.71 23.26 -1.86
N ILE A 330 13.34 24.48 -2.36
CA ILE A 330 14.19 25.26 -3.27
C ILE A 330 15.50 25.64 -2.58
N ALA A 331 15.45 26.12 -1.33
CA ALA A 331 16.64 26.48 -0.59
C ALA A 331 17.61 25.30 -0.43
N TYR A 332 17.09 24.14 -0.01
CA TYR A 332 17.87 22.91 0.10
C TYR A 332 18.48 22.48 -1.25
N GLN A 333 17.68 22.42 -2.29
CA GLN A 333 18.13 21.98 -3.62
C GLN A 333 19.21 22.91 -4.20
N LYS A 334 19.08 24.22 -4.05
CA LYS A 334 20.11 25.17 -4.46
C LYS A 334 21.41 24.97 -3.69
N GLN A 335 21.34 24.79 -2.38
CA GLN A 335 22.52 24.53 -1.57
C GLN A 335 23.19 23.22 -1.96
N ALA A 336 22.42 22.14 -2.13
CA ALA A 336 22.91 20.85 -2.56
C ALA A 336 23.52 20.90 -3.97
N ALA A 337 22.89 21.65 -4.90
CA ALA A 337 23.43 21.84 -6.26
C ALA A 337 24.79 22.55 -6.25
N ARG A 338 24.95 23.58 -5.43
CA ARG A 338 26.22 24.35 -5.31
C ARG A 338 27.31 23.57 -4.60
N ASN A 339 26.95 22.71 -3.66
CA ASN A 339 27.89 21.89 -2.90
C ASN A 339 28.31 20.63 -3.63
N TRP A 340 27.58 20.23 -4.68
CA TRP A 340 27.92 19.04 -5.47
C TRP A 340 29.32 19.13 -6.07
N ARG A 341 30.07 18.03 -5.98
CA ARG A 341 31.37 17.87 -6.60
C ARG A 341 31.39 16.59 -7.43
N PRO A 342 32.03 16.57 -8.59
CA PRO A 342 32.27 15.36 -9.36
C PRO A 342 32.88 14.27 -8.48
N SER A 343 32.37 13.05 -8.58
CA SER A 343 32.92 11.92 -7.86
C SER A 343 32.95 10.70 -8.75
N TYR A 344 34.15 10.23 -9.06
CA TYR A 344 34.36 8.98 -9.81
C TYR A 344 34.04 7.72 -8.98
N ARG A 345 33.84 7.87 -7.67
CA ARG A 345 33.50 6.77 -6.77
C ARG A 345 31.99 6.52 -6.66
N HIS A 346 31.17 7.55 -6.92
CA HIS A 346 29.74 7.47 -6.80
C HIS A 346 29.08 7.43 -8.18
N TYR A 347 28.85 6.22 -8.64
CA TYR A 347 28.16 5.97 -9.90
C TYR A 347 26.77 6.64 -9.89
N HIS A 348 26.44 7.37 -10.96
CA HIS A 348 25.18 8.15 -11.10
C HIS A 348 25.00 9.36 -10.18
N SER A 349 26.03 9.86 -9.52
CA SER A 349 25.92 11.13 -8.77
C SER A 349 25.68 12.32 -9.71
N ASP A 350 26.16 12.25 -10.94
CA ASP A 350 25.93 13.22 -12.02
C ASP A 350 24.47 13.23 -12.47
N LEU A 351 23.82 12.07 -12.61
CA LEU A 351 22.39 11.97 -12.90
C LEU A 351 21.54 12.56 -11.75
N ALA A 352 21.88 12.29 -10.50
CA ALA A 352 21.20 12.89 -9.36
C ALA A 352 21.32 14.41 -9.35
N GLN A 353 22.51 14.93 -9.68
CA GLN A 353 22.74 16.37 -9.83
C GLN A 353 21.97 16.96 -11.03
N ALA A 354 21.98 16.31 -12.17
CA ALA A 354 21.22 16.73 -13.35
C ALA A 354 19.72 16.78 -13.07
N TYR A 355 19.20 15.79 -12.34
CA TYR A 355 17.78 15.75 -11.96
C TYR A 355 17.43 16.87 -10.99
N ARG A 356 18.28 17.13 -10.00
CA ARG A 356 18.14 18.29 -9.10
C ARG A 356 18.05 19.61 -9.87
N LEU A 357 18.96 19.81 -10.82
CA LEU A 357 19.02 21.02 -11.64
C LEU A 357 17.79 21.16 -12.56
N TYR A 358 17.33 20.04 -13.12
CA TYR A 358 16.09 19.99 -13.88
C TYR A 358 14.87 20.42 -13.03
N THR A 359 14.73 19.87 -11.83
CA THR A 359 13.60 20.20 -10.95
C THR A 359 13.66 21.65 -10.44
N LEU A 360 14.83 22.19 -10.22
CA LEU A 360 15.01 23.62 -9.92
C LEU A 360 14.59 24.49 -11.11
N ALA A 361 15.00 24.16 -12.34
CA ALA A 361 14.60 24.88 -13.55
C ALA A 361 13.08 24.78 -13.76
N LEU A 362 12.47 23.62 -13.55
CA LEU A 362 11.03 23.39 -13.60
C LEU A 362 10.25 24.26 -12.61
N ALA A 363 10.84 24.51 -11.42
CA ALA A 363 10.31 25.39 -10.39
C ALA A 363 10.57 26.89 -10.66
N GLY A 364 11.15 27.26 -11.82
CA GLY A 364 11.51 28.64 -12.13
C GLY A 364 12.72 29.17 -11.35
N ASN A 365 13.57 28.28 -10.85
CA ASN A 365 14.70 28.61 -9.98
C ASN A 365 16.02 28.00 -10.47
N ALA A 366 16.26 28.01 -11.78
CA ALA A 366 17.46 27.47 -12.40
C ALA A 366 18.74 28.04 -11.78
N ASP A 367 19.74 27.17 -11.55
CA ASP A 367 21.09 27.56 -11.08
C ASP A 367 22.10 27.31 -12.21
N LEU A 368 22.25 28.30 -13.09
CA LEU A 368 23.09 28.20 -14.30
C LEU A 368 24.57 27.88 -13.98
N ALA A 369 25.09 28.40 -12.87
CA ALA A 369 26.48 28.12 -12.48
C ALA A 369 26.69 26.63 -12.18
N SER A 370 25.75 26.00 -11.45
CA SER A 370 25.80 24.57 -11.20
C SER A 370 25.50 23.72 -12.43
N MET A 371 24.65 24.19 -13.36
CA MET A 371 24.41 23.53 -14.64
C MET A 371 25.66 23.54 -15.51
N ASN A 372 26.36 24.67 -15.62
CA ASN A 372 27.61 24.79 -16.38
C ASN A 372 28.70 23.89 -15.79
N ARG A 373 28.85 23.88 -14.46
CA ARG A 373 29.82 23.00 -13.79
C ARG A 373 29.57 21.52 -14.05
N LEU A 374 28.29 21.09 -14.09
CA LEU A 374 27.96 19.71 -14.42
C LEU A 374 28.24 19.40 -15.89
N ARG A 375 27.95 20.34 -16.79
CA ARG A 375 28.28 20.19 -18.23
C ARG A 375 29.78 19.99 -18.50
N GLU A 376 30.62 20.63 -17.71
CA GLU A 376 32.11 20.56 -17.83
C GLU A 376 32.69 19.26 -17.22
N PHE A 377 31.88 18.44 -16.59
CA PHE A 377 32.34 17.15 -16.06
C PHE A 377 32.57 16.16 -17.22
N GLU A 378 33.83 15.76 -17.45
CA GLU A 378 34.23 14.94 -18.60
C GLU A 378 33.50 13.59 -18.67
N GLU A 379 33.25 12.95 -17.51
CA GLU A 379 32.58 11.64 -17.42
C GLU A 379 31.08 11.74 -17.24
N ILE A 380 30.44 12.85 -17.62
CA ILE A 380 28.99 13.00 -17.53
C ILE A 380 28.25 11.91 -18.33
N SER A 381 27.40 11.15 -17.67
CA SER A 381 26.62 10.06 -18.28
C SER A 381 25.58 10.55 -19.29
N ASN A 382 25.18 9.67 -20.22
CA ASN A 382 24.15 10.02 -21.21
C ASN A 382 22.83 10.37 -20.54
N GLU A 383 22.46 9.69 -19.45
CA GLU A 383 21.29 9.96 -18.64
C GLU A 383 21.32 11.38 -18.06
N ALA A 384 22.46 11.76 -17.50
CA ALA A 384 22.66 13.11 -16.95
C ALA A 384 22.64 14.17 -18.06
N LYS A 385 23.23 13.90 -19.23
CA LYS A 385 23.18 14.81 -20.39
C LYS A 385 21.74 15.09 -20.82
N TRP A 386 20.89 14.07 -20.94
CA TRP A 386 19.47 14.25 -21.26
C TRP A 386 18.75 15.11 -20.21
N ARG A 387 18.95 14.83 -18.91
CA ARG A 387 18.33 15.62 -17.84
C ARG A 387 18.82 17.08 -17.82
N LEU A 388 20.11 17.28 -18.03
CA LEU A 388 20.70 18.62 -18.07
C LEU A 388 20.23 19.41 -19.30
N ALA A 389 20.01 18.76 -20.45
CA ALA A 389 19.42 19.38 -21.63
C ALA A 389 18.02 19.92 -21.31
N ALA A 390 17.18 19.15 -20.63
CA ALA A 390 15.86 19.61 -20.19
C ALA A 390 15.96 20.80 -19.22
N ALA A 391 16.94 20.80 -18.31
CA ALA A 391 17.17 21.91 -17.39
C ALA A 391 17.52 23.20 -18.15
N TYR A 392 18.42 23.12 -19.14
CA TYR A 392 18.77 24.26 -19.98
C TYR A 392 17.57 24.78 -20.80
N ALA A 393 16.80 23.89 -21.43
CA ALA A 393 15.61 24.27 -22.18
C ALA A 393 14.60 25.04 -21.29
N LEU A 394 14.34 24.52 -20.08
CA LEU A 394 13.45 25.17 -19.12
C LEU A 394 13.99 26.48 -18.56
N ALA A 395 15.31 26.65 -18.55
CA ALA A 395 15.98 27.90 -18.18
C ALA A 395 16.09 28.91 -19.33
N GLY A 396 15.50 28.61 -20.51
CA GLY A 396 15.57 29.47 -21.70
C GLY A 396 16.94 29.47 -22.39
N GLN A 397 17.81 28.49 -22.10
CA GLN A 397 19.14 28.35 -22.68
C GLN A 397 19.13 27.30 -23.81
N GLN A 398 18.43 27.60 -24.91
CA GLN A 398 18.18 26.64 -25.98
C GLN A 398 19.45 26.15 -26.66
N GLU A 399 20.41 27.04 -26.93
CA GLU A 399 21.69 26.66 -27.55
C GLU A 399 22.48 25.64 -26.71
N ALA A 400 22.51 25.85 -25.40
CA ALA A 400 23.17 24.92 -24.48
C ALA A 400 22.42 23.57 -24.38
N SER A 401 21.07 23.61 -24.42
CA SER A 401 20.24 22.42 -24.49
C SER A 401 20.52 21.59 -25.74
N ASP A 402 20.55 22.24 -26.91
CA ASP A 402 20.79 21.59 -28.19
C ASP A 402 22.23 21.03 -28.28
N ALA A 403 23.22 21.79 -27.80
CA ALA A 403 24.59 21.35 -27.80
C ALA A 403 24.79 20.07 -26.99
N ILE A 404 24.24 19.99 -25.78
CA ILE A 404 24.40 18.79 -24.93
C ILE A 404 23.57 17.62 -25.44
N SER A 405 22.36 17.86 -25.96
CA SER A 405 21.49 16.83 -26.54
C SER A 405 22.13 16.10 -27.72
N LYS A 406 22.88 16.83 -28.57
CA LYS A 406 23.58 16.25 -29.71
C LYS A 406 24.67 15.25 -29.32
N THR A 407 25.21 15.34 -28.11
CA THR A 407 26.24 14.42 -27.58
C THR A 407 25.68 13.26 -26.79
N ALA A 408 24.36 13.28 -26.50
CA ALA A 408 23.70 12.24 -25.71
C ALA A 408 23.14 11.14 -26.62
N ASN A 409 23.24 9.88 -26.19
CA ASN A 409 22.58 8.75 -26.82
C ASN A 409 21.61 8.09 -25.83
N ILE A 410 20.86 7.08 -26.29
CA ILE A 410 19.87 6.32 -25.51
C ILE A 410 20.31 4.89 -25.21
N ASP A 411 21.55 4.54 -25.50
CA ASP A 411 22.14 3.23 -25.24
C ASP A 411 22.62 3.18 -23.78
N PHE A 412 21.64 3.22 -22.88
CA PHE A 412 21.89 3.19 -21.44
C PHE A 412 22.37 1.81 -21.02
N GLN A 413 23.39 1.77 -20.20
CA GLN A 413 23.88 0.53 -19.61
C GLN A 413 23.12 0.22 -18.32
N PRO A 414 22.92 -1.06 -17.99
CA PRO A 414 22.39 -1.43 -16.69
C PRO A 414 23.21 -0.79 -15.57
N PRO A 415 22.57 -0.15 -14.59
CA PRO A 415 23.29 0.45 -13.47
C PRO A 415 24.08 -0.64 -12.72
N ARG A 416 25.36 -0.40 -12.45
CA ARG A 416 26.19 -1.32 -11.65
C ARG A 416 25.72 -1.44 -10.21
N SER A 417 25.04 -0.43 -9.69
CA SER A 417 24.27 -0.50 -8.45
C SER A 417 23.13 0.51 -8.50
N ASN A 418 21.95 0.14 -7.96
CA ASN A 418 20.79 1.02 -7.91
C ASN A 418 20.82 2.02 -6.74
N TYR A 419 21.93 2.04 -6.00
CA TYR A 419 22.07 2.71 -4.71
C TYR A 419 21.74 4.21 -4.73
N TYR A 420 22.03 4.91 -5.84
CA TYR A 420 21.93 6.37 -5.87
C TYR A 420 20.61 6.89 -6.45
N THR A 421 20.05 6.19 -7.42
CA THR A 421 18.92 6.71 -8.21
C THR A 421 17.72 5.77 -8.30
N TYR A 422 17.79 4.61 -7.67
CA TYR A 422 16.70 3.60 -7.65
C TYR A 422 16.14 3.28 -9.04
N GLY A 423 16.96 3.35 -10.07
CA GLY A 423 16.53 3.34 -11.45
C GLY A 423 16.91 2.09 -12.24
N SER A 424 16.39 2.04 -13.45
CA SER A 424 16.66 1.02 -14.46
C SER A 424 16.93 1.67 -15.82
N VAL A 425 17.39 0.88 -16.78
CA VAL A 425 17.51 1.31 -18.19
C VAL A 425 16.17 1.87 -18.70
N ASP A 426 15.07 1.20 -18.41
CA ASP A 426 13.73 1.61 -18.86
C ASP A 426 13.28 2.92 -18.21
N ARG A 427 13.58 3.13 -16.90
CA ARG A 427 13.34 4.42 -16.25
C ARG A 427 14.17 5.53 -16.90
N ASN A 428 15.43 5.28 -17.22
CA ASN A 428 16.31 6.25 -17.86
C ASN A 428 15.83 6.60 -19.27
N LYS A 429 15.33 5.62 -20.03
CA LYS A 429 14.64 5.86 -21.33
C LYS A 429 13.41 6.74 -21.17
N ALA A 430 12.61 6.52 -20.14
CA ALA A 430 11.43 7.35 -19.84
C ALA A 430 11.82 8.81 -19.50
N MET A 431 12.90 8.99 -18.73
CA MET A 431 13.44 10.34 -18.45
C MET A 431 13.97 11.01 -19.71
N ALA A 432 14.63 10.28 -20.61
CA ALA A 432 15.07 10.80 -21.91
C ALA A 432 13.86 11.17 -22.79
N LEU A 433 12.79 10.35 -22.80
CA LEU A 433 11.55 10.66 -23.50
C LEU A 433 10.95 11.97 -23.01
N GLU A 434 10.86 12.17 -21.70
CA GLU A 434 10.36 13.42 -21.13
C GLU A 434 11.18 14.63 -21.61
N THR A 435 12.51 14.49 -21.64
CA THR A 435 13.41 15.53 -22.18
C THR A 435 13.15 15.78 -23.68
N MET A 436 13.02 14.71 -24.46
CA MET A 436 12.73 14.85 -25.91
C MET A 436 11.38 15.53 -26.16
N ILE A 437 10.39 15.33 -25.29
CA ILE A 437 9.11 16.05 -25.35
C ILE A 437 9.31 17.55 -25.08
N ILE A 438 10.12 17.91 -24.08
CA ILE A 438 10.39 19.30 -23.70
C ILE A 438 11.15 20.03 -24.82
N THR A 439 12.11 19.34 -25.46
CA THR A 439 13.02 19.91 -26.47
C THR A 439 12.54 19.74 -27.91
N ASP A 440 11.33 19.24 -28.15
CA ASP A 440 10.76 18.92 -29.48
C ASP A 440 11.69 18.04 -30.35
N ASN A 441 12.36 17.05 -29.72
CA ASN A 441 13.32 16.19 -30.40
C ASN A 441 12.61 15.26 -31.41
N PRO A 442 13.07 15.15 -32.68
CA PRO A 442 12.43 14.36 -33.71
C PRO A 442 12.37 12.84 -33.42
N LYS A 443 13.27 12.31 -32.57
CA LYS A 443 13.29 10.89 -32.19
C LYS A 443 12.29 10.51 -31.11
N VAL A 444 11.47 11.46 -30.63
CA VAL A 444 10.51 11.27 -29.55
C VAL A 444 9.53 10.10 -29.83
N ARG A 445 9.08 9.93 -31.08
CA ARG A 445 8.11 8.88 -31.46
C ARG A 445 8.71 7.47 -31.38
N ASP A 446 9.96 7.30 -31.79
CA ASP A 446 10.60 5.97 -31.78
C ASP A 446 10.86 5.51 -30.35
N LEU A 447 11.33 6.42 -29.48
CA LEU A 447 11.51 6.11 -28.09
C LEU A 447 10.19 5.83 -27.36
N ALA A 448 9.13 6.58 -27.68
CA ALA A 448 7.79 6.36 -27.13
C ALA A 448 7.24 4.96 -27.51
N LYS A 449 7.41 4.52 -28.78
CA LYS A 449 7.03 3.17 -29.20
C LYS A 449 7.79 2.08 -28.43
N SER A 450 9.08 2.27 -28.19
CA SER A 450 9.86 1.33 -27.40
C SER A 450 9.34 1.21 -25.96
N ILE A 451 9.04 2.33 -25.31
CA ILE A 451 8.50 2.37 -23.94
C ILE A 451 7.09 1.76 -23.89
N ALA A 452 6.24 2.05 -24.87
CA ALA A 452 4.91 1.46 -24.97
C ALA A 452 4.96 -0.07 -25.07
N LYS A 453 5.89 -0.62 -25.85
CA LYS A 453 6.12 -2.06 -25.96
C LYS A 453 6.53 -2.68 -24.62
N GLU A 454 7.43 -2.04 -23.87
CA GLU A 454 7.82 -2.51 -22.54
C GLU A 454 6.67 -2.46 -21.54
N LEU A 455 5.89 -1.38 -21.53
CA LEU A 455 4.69 -1.25 -20.68
C LEU A 455 3.65 -2.32 -20.96
N SER A 456 3.51 -2.75 -22.22
CA SER A 456 2.57 -3.79 -22.65
C SER A 456 3.08 -5.22 -22.38
N SER A 457 4.36 -5.37 -22.08
CA SER A 457 4.94 -6.68 -21.79
C SER A 457 4.50 -7.23 -20.43
N ASN A 458 4.62 -8.54 -20.24
CA ASN A 458 4.44 -9.17 -18.92
C ASN A 458 5.69 -9.00 -18.00
N LYS A 459 6.71 -8.30 -18.48
CA LYS A 459 7.89 -7.99 -17.70
C LYS A 459 7.48 -7.21 -16.45
N TRP A 460 7.94 -7.67 -15.30
CA TRP A 460 7.79 -6.91 -14.07
C TRP A 460 8.62 -5.62 -14.17
N MET A 461 8.15 -4.53 -13.60
CA MET A 461 8.83 -3.23 -13.57
C MET A 461 8.74 -2.67 -12.14
N SER A 462 9.81 -2.03 -11.66
CA SER A 462 9.79 -1.37 -10.36
C SER A 462 8.76 -0.23 -10.31
N THR A 463 8.39 0.19 -9.11
CA THR A 463 7.45 1.29 -8.90
C THR A 463 7.89 2.55 -9.64
N GLN A 464 9.15 2.95 -9.52
CA GLN A 464 9.69 4.14 -10.18
C GLN A 464 9.75 3.99 -11.71
N THR A 465 10.18 2.83 -12.21
CA THR A 465 10.21 2.55 -13.65
C THR A 465 8.81 2.62 -14.26
N THR A 466 7.85 1.99 -13.59
CA THR A 466 6.45 2.00 -14.00
C THR A 466 5.90 3.43 -13.99
N ALA A 467 6.06 4.15 -12.88
CA ALA A 467 5.54 5.49 -12.71
C ALA A 467 6.13 6.47 -13.71
N TYR A 468 7.45 6.43 -13.90
CA TYR A 468 8.12 7.35 -14.82
C TYR A 468 7.80 7.06 -16.28
N SER A 469 7.65 5.79 -16.65
CA SER A 469 7.21 5.39 -18.00
C SER A 469 5.80 5.88 -18.29
N LEU A 470 4.88 5.70 -17.34
CA LEU A 470 3.50 6.21 -17.47
C LEU A 470 3.43 7.73 -17.53
N LEU A 471 4.23 8.42 -16.70
CA LEU A 471 4.34 9.87 -16.70
C LEU A 471 4.82 10.40 -18.07
N ALA A 472 5.93 9.85 -18.57
CA ALA A 472 6.51 10.29 -19.84
C ALA A 472 5.56 10.01 -21.02
N MET A 473 4.92 8.84 -21.05
CA MET A 473 3.91 8.51 -22.05
C MET A 473 2.70 9.43 -21.94
N GLY A 474 2.28 9.76 -20.71
CA GLY A 474 1.21 10.72 -20.47
C GLY A 474 1.50 12.10 -21.05
N LYS A 475 2.67 12.64 -20.77
CA LYS A 475 3.13 13.91 -21.37
C LYS A 475 3.20 13.85 -22.89
N MET A 476 3.62 12.70 -23.45
CA MET A 476 3.67 12.49 -24.89
C MET A 476 2.28 12.55 -25.54
N VAL A 477 1.30 11.90 -24.94
CA VAL A 477 -0.09 11.90 -25.42
C VAL A 477 -0.68 13.31 -25.37
N VAL A 478 -0.48 14.02 -24.25
CA VAL A 478 -0.96 15.41 -24.10
C VAL A 478 -0.38 16.33 -25.18
N LYS A 479 0.91 16.21 -25.48
CA LYS A 479 1.58 17.07 -26.46
C LYS A 479 1.22 16.76 -27.91
N ASN A 480 1.13 15.46 -28.25
CA ASN A 480 0.94 15.05 -29.65
C ASN A 480 -0.51 14.72 -30.04
N GLY A 481 -1.44 14.75 -29.08
CA GLY A 481 -2.87 14.57 -29.27
C GLY A 481 -3.27 13.15 -29.74
N GLY A 482 -4.19 12.52 -29.06
CA GLY A 482 -4.99 11.41 -29.60
C GLY A 482 -6.19 11.99 -30.35
N LYS A 483 -6.61 11.35 -31.44
CA LYS A 483 -7.76 11.82 -32.21
C LYS A 483 -9.04 11.16 -31.69
N ASP A 484 -10.14 11.90 -31.80
CA ASP A 484 -11.51 11.55 -31.42
C ASP A 484 -11.82 10.05 -31.42
N LEU A 485 -12.21 9.53 -30.30
CA LEU A 485 -12.64 8.16 -30.11
C LEU A 485 -14.17 8.12 -30.09
N LYS A 486 -14.77 7.37 -31.02
CA LYS A 486 -16.23 7.20 -31.09
C LYS A 486 -16.61 5.75 -31.34
N LEU A 487 -17.28 5.13 -30.36
CA LEU A 487 -17.73 3.75 -30.42
C LEU A 487 -18.95 3.52 -29.53
N SER A 488 -19.60 2.37 -29.69
CA SER A 488 -20.58 1.87 -28.74
C SER A 488 -20.21 0.46 -28.28
N TYR A 489 -20.56 0.10 -27.07
CA TYR A 489 -20.41 -1.27 -26.56
C TYR A 489 -21.60 -1.71 -25.71
N SER A 490 -21.80 -3.01 -25.61
CA SER A 490 -22.77 -3.60 -24.69
C SER A 490 -22.23 -4.88 -24.04
N ILE A 491 -22.50 -5.06 -22.74
CA ILE A 491 -22.14 -6.23 -21.94
C ILE A 491 -23.09 -6.40 -20.75
N ASN A 492 -23.64 -7.59 -20.53
CA ASN A 492 -24.46 -7.93 -19.36
C ASN A 492 -25.56 -6.90 -19.05
N GLY A 493 -26.25 -6.44 -20.08
CA GLY A 493 -27.35 -5.46 -19.96
C GLY A 493 -26.91 -3.98 -19.82
N LYS A 494 -25.61 -3.72 -19.73
CA LYS A 494 -25.07 -2.35 -19.78
C LYS A 494 -24.66 -2.01 -21.20
N SER A 495 -25.15 -0.88 -21.73
CA SER A 495 -24.74 -0.34 -23.02
C SER A 495 -24.31 1.12 -22.85
N GLU A 496 -23.27 1.51 -23.57
CA GLU A 496 -22.74 2.88 -23.55
C GLU A 496 -22.19 3.26 -24.92
N THR A 497 -22.35 4.53 -25.28
CA THR A 497 -21.69 5.15 -26.42
C THR A 497 -20.64 6.11 -25.91
N ILE A 498 -19.41 5.95 -26.37
CA ILE A 498 -18.27 6.79 -26.05
C ILE A 498 -18.05 7.73 -27.25
N ASP A 499 -18.03 9.03 -27.01
CA ASP A 499 -17.73 10.09 -27.99
C ASP A 499 -16.85 11.12 -27.27
N THR A 500 -15.53 11.02 -27.45
CA THR A 500 -14.56 11.85 -26.72
C THR A 500 -13.39 12.27 -27.58
N LYS A 501 -12.82 13.43 -27.29
CA LYS A 501 -11.58 13.93 -27.91
C LYS A 501 -10.32 13.30 -27.30
N ASN A 502 -10.44 12.58 -26.18
CA ASN A 502 -9.32 11.92 -25.56
C ASN A 502 -8.89 10.69 -26.34
N ALA A 503 -7.60 10.37 -26.28
CA ALA A 503 -7.03 9.23 -26.99
C ALA A 503 -7.50 7.89 -26.44
N ILE A 504 -7.83 7.84 -25.15
CA ILE A 504 -8.14 6.62 -24.41
C ILE A 504 -9.42 6.83 -23.61
N ALA A 505 -10.33 5.88 -23.73
CA ALA A 505 -11.51 5.76 -22.88
C ALA A 505 -11.48 4.45 -22.13
N GLN A 506 -11.57 4.51 -20.81
CA GLN A 506 -11.58 3.33 -19.95
C GLN A 506 -12.90 3.22 -19.21
N ARG A 507 -13.46 2.00 -19.17
CA ARG A 507 -14.73 1.73 -18.48
C ARG A 507 -14.63 0.46 -17.65
N SER A 508 -15.10 0.54 -16.43
CA SER A 508 -15.40 -0.68 -15.67
C SER A 508 -16.66 -1.32 -16.24
N ILE A 509 -16.57 -2.59 -16.56
CA ILE A 509 -17.67 -3.36 -17.15
C ILE A 509 -18.18 -4.37 -16.12
N PRO A 510 -19.52 -4.59 -16.07
CA PRO A 510 -20.10 -5.61 -15.21
C PRO A 510 -19.69 -6.98 -15.70
N VAL A 511 -19.24 -7.85 -14.79
CA VAL A 511 -18.90 -9.25 -15.09
C VAL A 511 -19.70 -10.19 -14.21
N ASN A 512 -20.14 -11.29 -14.81
CA ASN A 512 -20.68 -12.45 -14.11
C ASN A 512 -19.57 -13.46 -13.88
N ASP A 513 -19.71 -14.30 -12.85
CA ASP A 513 -18.81 -15.45 -12.70
C ASP A 513 -18.99 -16.40 -13.89
N GLY A 514 -17.88 -16.78 -14.52
CA GLY A 514 -17.86 -17.57 -15.73
C GLY A 514 -17.76 -16.73 -17.00
N ASN A 515 -18.49 -17.11 -18.06
CA ASN A 515 -18.35 -16.51 -19.39
C ASN A 515 -19.07 -15.16 -19.50
N ASN A 516 -18.39 -14.22 -20.14
CA ASN A 516 -18.88 -12.89 -20.46
C ASN A 516 -18.59 -12.56 -21.91
N THR A 517 -19.50 -11.85 -22.58
CA THR A 517 -19.31 -11.41 -23.97
C THR A 517 -19.59 -9.91 -24.06
N ILE A 518 -18.62 -9.17 -24.58
CA ILE A 518 -18.77 -7.75 -24.90
C ILE A 518 -18.93 -7.58 -26.42
N GLU A 519 -19.99 -6.91 -26.83
CA GLU A 519 -20.20 -6.48 -28.21
C GLU A 519 -19.69 -5.05 -28.36
N ILE A 520 -18.86 -4.79 -29.37
CA ILE A 520 -18.25 -3.47 -29.63
C ILE A 520 -18.51 -3.08 -31.08
N SER A 521 -18.91 -1.84 -31.31
CA SER A 521 -19.09 -1.23 -32.64
C SER A 521 -18.22 0.02 -32.76
N ASN A 522 -17.25 0.02 -33.66
CA ASN A 522 -16.48 1.20 -34.03
C ASN A 522 -17.33 2.08 -34.92
N LEU A 523 -17.54 3.33 -34.53
CA LEU A 523 -18.39 4.29 -35.26
C LEU A 523 -17.57 5.35 -36.01
N LYS A 524 -16.29 5.10 -36.22
CA LYS A 524 -15.35 5.96 -36.93
C LYS A 524 -14.66 5.23 -38.08
N ASP A 525 -14.06 5.97 -38.98
CA ASP A 525 -13.30 5.51 -40.15
C ASP A 525 -11.80 5.31 -39.85
N ASN A 526 -11.45 5.09 -38.56
CA ASN A 526 -10.09 4.79 -38.12
C ASN A 526 -10.03 3.47 -37.34
N LEU A 527 -8.86 2.87 -37.30
CA LEU A 527 -8.58 1.74 -36.47
C LEU A 527 -8.67 2.14 -34.98
N ILE A 528 -9.33 1.34 -34.16
CA ILE A 528 -9.31 1.46 -32.70
C ILE A 528 -8.83 0.15 -32.08
N TYR A 529 -8.26 0.26 -30.90
CA TYR A 529 -7.83 -0.87 -30.06
C TYR A 529 -8.81 -1.05 -28.92
N ALA A 530 -9.17 -2.30 -28.63
CA ALA A 530 -9.95 -2.67 -27.46
C ALA A 530 -9.16 -3.65 -26.60
N ARG A 531 -8.87 -3.26 -25.37
CA ARG A 531 -8.15 -4.07 -24.40
C ARG A 531 -9.05 -4.37 -23.23
N ILE A 532 -9.26 -5.65 -22.92
CA ILE A 532 -9.99 -6.09 -21.75
C ILE A 532 -8.98 -6.54 -20.72
N LEU A 533 -8.97 -5.89 -19.56
CA LEU A 533 -8.24 -6.29 -18.38
C LEU A 533 -9.20 -7.06 -17.48
N ASN A 534 -9.08 -8.38 -17.48
CA ASN A 534 -9.86 -9.29 -16.65
C ASN A 534 -9.05 -9.64 -15.40
N SER A 535 -9.50 -9.23 -14.23
CA SER A 535 -8.76 -9.32 -12.98
C SER A 535 -9.54 -10.12 -11.93
N GLY A 536 -8.81 -10.87 -11.11
CA GLY A 536 -9.37 -11.63 -10.00
C GLY A 536 -8.27 -12.14 -9.07
N LYS A 537 -8.64 -12.44 -7.82
CA LYS A 537 -7.74 -13.10 -6.89
C LYS A 537 -7.86 -14.62 -7.05
N LEU A 538 -6.75 -15.31 -7.24
CA LEU A 538 -6.71 -16.78 -7.28
C LEU A 538 -7.23 -17.35 -5.97
N LYS A 539 -7.78 -18.57 -6.03
CA LYS A 539 -8.13 -19.30 -4.82
C LYS A 539 -6.89 -19.57 -3.99
N LEU A 540 -7.08 -19.66 -2.67
CA LEU A 540 -6.03 -20.04 -1.76
C LEU A 540 -5.49 -21.43 -2.15
N GLY A 541 -4.16 -21.54 -2.29
CA GLY A 541 -3.48 -22.75 -2.73
C GLY A 541 -3.29 -22.89 -4.26
N GLU A 542 -3.83 -21.97 -5.06
CA GLU A 542 -3.60 -21.93 -6.53
C GLU A 542 -2.44 -21.01 -6.92
N GLU A 543 -1.72 -20.44 -5.93
CA GLU A 543 -0.57 -19.59 -6.18
C GLU A 543 0.59 -20.38 -6.78
N VAL A 544 1.37 -19.72 -7.63
CA VAL A 544 2.55 -20.31 -8.25
C VAL A 544 3.80 -19.82 -7.52
N SER A 545 4.68 -20.77 -7.14
CA SER A 545 6.02 -20.42 -6.64
C SER A 545 6.87 -19.87 -7.76
N GLU A 546 7.67 -18.85 -7.43
CA GLU A 546 8.57 -18.18 -8.37
C GLU A 546 9.90 -17.88 -7.71
N SER A 547 11.01 -18.02 -8.44
CA SER A 547 12.36 -17.72 -7.96
C SER A 547 13.18 -17.14 -9.09
N ARG A 548 13.66 -15.90 -8.90
CA ARG A 548 14.58 -15.19 -9.77
C ARG A 548 15.62 -14.48 -8.89
N GLY A 549 16.89 -14.75 -9.12
CA GLY A 549 18.00 -14.11 -8.38
C GLY A 549 18.05 -14.37 -6.87
N PHE A 550 16.94 -14.77 -6.26
CA PHE A 550 16.82 -15.09 -4.83
C PHE A 550 16.30 -16.52 -4.60
N SER A 551 16.67 -17.08 -3.46
CA SER A 551 15.95 -18.20 -2.84
C SER A 551 15.47 -17.81 -1.45
N ILE A 552 14.39 -18.46 -1.00
CA ILE A 552 13.78 -18.23 0.31
C ILE A 552 13.45 -19.55 0.97
N SER A 553 13.71 -19.65 2.27
CA SER A 553 13.25 -20.74 3.11
C SER A 553 12.69 -20.20 4.42
N THR A 554 11.62 -20.83 4.89
CA THR A 554 11.00 -20.52 6.19
C THR A 554 11.05 -21.77 7.05
N VAL A 555 11.58 -21.64 8.26
CA VAL A 555 11.64 -22.70 9.26
C VAL A 555 10.94 -22.20 10.50
N TYR A 556 10.10 -23.03 11.08
CA TYR A 556 9.42 -22.74 12.34
C TYR A 556 10.07 -23.51 13.47
N LYS A 557 10.29 -22.86 14.62
CA LYS A 557 10.96 -23.43 15.77
C LYS A 557 10.19 -23.15 17.06
N ASP A 558 10.23 -24.08 18.01
CA ASP A 558 9.80 -23.83 19.38
C ASP A 558 10.76 -22.84 20.08
N LEU A 559 10.43 -22.42 21.30
CA LEU A 559 11.28 -21.53 22.09
C LEU A 559 12.61 -22.19 22.55
N GLN A 560 12.73 -23.50 22.44
CA GLN A 560 13.95 -24.27 22.72
C GLN A 560 14.84 -24.40 21.47
N GLY A 561 14.37 -23.92 20.29
CA GLY A 561 15.11 -23.96 19.04
C GLY A 561 14.91 -25.22 18.20
N ASN A 562 14.05 -26.15 18.62
CA ASN A 562 13.71 -27.34 17.84
C ASN A 562 12.78 -26.97 16.69
N THR A 563 13.00 -27.57 15.51
CA THR A 563 12.10 -27.41 14.37
C THR A 563 10.74 -28.04 14.66
N ILE A 564 9.67 -27.29 14.39
CA ILE A 564 8.29 -27.75 14.54
C ILE A 564 7.57 -27.76 13.19
N ASP A 565 6.60 -28.67 13.07
CA ASP A 565 5.62 -28.64 12.00
C ASP A 565 4.47 -27.72 12.40
N VAL A 566 4.15 -26.77 11.54
CA VAL A 566 3.08 -25.80 11.80
C VAL A 566 1.73 -26.20 11.16
N GLU A 567 1.68 -27.33 10.47
CA GLU A 567 0.41 -27.85 9.95
C GLU A 567 -0.62 -28.05 11.07
N LYS A 568 -0.13 -28.42 12.27
CA LYS A 568 -0.95 -28.53 13.46
C LYS A 568 -0.23 -27.97 14.68
N LEU A 569 -0.84 -26.99 15.33
CA LEU A 569 -0.33 -26.32 16.53
C LEU A 569 -1.36 -26.39 17.66
N GLN A 570 -0.87 -26.41 18.90
CA GLN A 570 -1.73 -26.29 20.08
C GLN A 570 -2.06 -24.84 20.37
N GLN A 571 -3.29 -24.55 20.78
CA GLN A 571 -3.68 -23.20 21.21
C GLN A 571 -2.79 -22.70 22.35
N GLY A 572 -2.31 -21.46 22.24
CA GLY A 572 -1.41 -20.84 23.21
C GLY A 572 0.06 -21.16 23.00
N GLN A 573 0.42 -21.99 22.03
CA GLN A 573 1.80 -22.33 21.72
C GLN A 573 2.54 -21.12 21.17
N ASP A 574 3.65 -20.75 21.80
CA ASP A 574 4.61 -19.78 21.30
C ASP A 574 5.66 -20.46 20.42
N PHE A 575 6.02 -19.79 19.34
CA PHE A 575 7.02 -20.29 18.41
C PHE A 575 7.61 -19.15 17.58
N VAL A 576 8.68 -19.45 16.85
CA VAL A 576 9.42 -18.47 16.05
C VAL A 576 9.44 -18.89 14.59
N ALA A 577 9.02 -18.00 13.69
CA ALA A 577 9.28 -18.11 12.27
C ALA A 577 10.66 -17.55 11.94
N THR A 578 11.52 -18.36 11.33
CA THR A 578 12.85 -17.97 10.85
C THR A 578 12.84 -18.02 9.32
N VAL A 579 12.95 -16.86 8.68
CA VAL A 579 12.99 -16.73 7.22
C VAL A 579 14.41 -16.40 6.80
N SER A 580 14.96 -17.20 5.90
CA SER A 580 16.28 -16.97 5.30
C SER A 580 16.13 -16.68 3.81
N ILE A 581 16.70 -15.58 3.38
CA ILE A 581 16.76 -15.18 1.96
C ILE A 581 18.22 -15.23 1.53
N THR A 582 18.47 -15.85 0.38
CA THR A 582 19.81 -15.97 -0.19
C THR A 582 19.83 -15.33 -1.57
N ASN A 583 20.80 -14.44 -1.78
CA ASN A 583 21.14 -13.92 -3.10
C ASN A 583 21.92 -14.97 -3.87
N LEU A 584 21.42 -15.38 -5.01
CA LEU A 584 22.03 -16.42 -5.87
C LEU A 584 22.99 -15.84 -6.90
N THR A 585 23.12 -14.51 -6.98
CA THR A 585 23.91 -13.81 -8.01
C THR A 585 25.22 -13.25 -7.44
N SER A 586 26.13 -12.88 -8.32
CA SER A 586 27.40 -12.23 -7.97
C SER A 586 27.28 -10.71 -7.74
N SER A 587 26.08 -10.14 -7.85
CA SER A 587 25.84 -8.71 -7.67
C SER A 587 25.23 -8.42 -6.30
N SER A 588 25.56 -7.25 -5.71
CA SER A 588 24.82 -6.71 -4.57
C SER A 588 23.43 -6.29 -5.01
N VAL A 589 22.43 -6.46 -4.16
CA VAL A 589 21.05 -6.07 -4.40
C VAL A 589 20.60 -5.17 -3.26
N ASN A 590 20.27 -3.92 -3.59
CA ASN A 590 19.79 -2.96 -2.61
C ASN A 590 18.28 -2.89 -2.58
N ASP A 591 17.73 -2.34 -1.48
CA ASP A 591 16.31 -2.08 -1.30
C ASP A 591 15.43 -3.32 -1.54
N VAL A 592 15.76 -4.42 -0.85
CA VAL A 592 14.96 -5.64 -0.86
C VAL A 592 13.84 -5.53 0.16
N ALA A 593 12.64 -5.87 -0.25
CA ALA A 593 11.46 -5.98 0.61
C ALA A 593 11.08 -7.46 0.79
N LEU A 594 11.05 -7.91 2.03
CA LEU A 594 10.50 -9.20 2.44
C LEU A 594 9.14 -8.98 3.08
N THR A 595 8.10 -9.60 2.56
CA THR A 595 6.76 -9.62 3.14
C THR A 595 6.43 -11.02 3.65
N GLN A 596 6.14 -11.12 4.94
CA GLN A 596 5.70 -12.34 5.57
C GLN A 596 4.30 -12.11 6.16
N ILE A 597 3.30 -12.75 5.54
CA ILE A 597 1.90 -12.71 5.99
C ILE A 597 1.65 -13.98 6.81
N PHE A 598 1.01 -13.82 7.97
CA PHE A 598 0.70 -14.91 8.87
C PHE A 598 -0.78 -15.29 8.83
N PRO A 599 -1.12 -16.56 9.16
CA PRO A 599 -2.51 -16.99 9.24
C PRO A 599 -3.29 -16.19 10.27
N SER A 600 -4.55 -16.01 10.03
CA SER A 600 -5.47 -15.29 10.94
C SER A 600 -5.52 -15.88 12.36
N GLY A 601 -5.23 -17.17 12.50
CA GLY A 601 -5.19 -17.87 13.79
C GLY A 601 -3.96 -17.58 14.65
N TRP A 602 -2.95 -16.88 14.12
CA TRP A 602 -1.73 -16.55 14.84
C TRP A 602 -1.65 -15.06 15.17
N ASP A 603 -1.16 -14.75 16.35
CA ASP A 603 -0.82 -13.38 16.73
C ASP A 603 0.69 -13.16 16.59
N ILE A 604 1.05 -11.99 16.06
CA ILE A 604 2.45 -11.54 16.01
C ILE A 604 2.80 -10.95 17.38
N VAL A 605 3.76 -11.57 18.06
CA VAL A 605 4.26 -11.06 19.34
C VAL A 605 5.23 -9.93 19.08
N ASN A 606 4.84 -8.69 19.40
CA ASN A 606 5.68 -7.52 19.18
C ASN A 606 6.74 -7.41 20.30
N THR A 607 7.94 -7.93 20.04
CA THR A 607 9.06 -7.94 20.98
C THR A 607 9.65 -6.55 21.28
N ARG A 608 9.22 -5.48 20.59
CA ARG A 608 9.64 -4.11 20.92
C ARG A 608 9.22 -3.63 22.31
N PHE A 609 8.25 -4.31 22.93
CA PHE A 609 7.74 -4.00 24.27
C PHE A 609 8.17 -4.98 25.35
N THR A 610 8.94 -6.01 25.00
CA THR A 610 9.45 -7.00 25.95
C THR A 610 10.97 -7.06 25.83
N ASP A 611 11.66 -6.67 26.92
CA ASP A 611 13.11 -6.88 27.10
C ASP A 611 13.39 -8.39 27.27
N PHE A 612 13.33 -9.14 26.20
CA PHE A 612 13.92 -10.47 26.15
C PHE A 612 15.32 -10.36 25.56
N GLY A 613 16.31 -10.62 26.44
CA GLY A 613 17.71 -10.55 26.13
C GLY A 613 18.07 -11.24 24.81
N ASP A 614 19.02 -10.65 24.11
CA ASP A 614 19.75 -11.16 22.94
C ASP A 614 18.88 -11.56 21.73
N THR A 615 18.02 -10.65 21.29
CA THR A 615 17.52 -10.70 19.91
C THR A 615 18.67 -10.35 18.97
N THR A 616 19.08 -11.30 18.15
CA THR A 616 19.91 -11.07 16.98
C THR A 616 19.50 -9.75 16.32
N VAL A 617 20.41 -8.80 16.32
CA VAL A 617 20.23 -7.46 15.73
C VAL A 617 19.51 -7.62 14.40
N SER A 618 18.33 -7.00 14.27
CA SER A 618 17.56 -7.00 13.05
C SER A 618 18.50 -6.57 11.92
N GLN A 619 18.75 -7.46 10.97
CA GLN A 619 19.55 -7.16 9.77
C GLN A 619 18.75 -6.29 8.79
N ALA A 620 17.55 -5.88 9.16
CA ALA A 620 16.72 -4.98 8.41
C ALA A 620 17.08 -3.53 8.70
N ARG A 621 17.13 -2.71 7.65
CA ARG A 621 17.24 -1.24 7.76
C ARG A 621 15.94 -0.64 8.34
N TYR A 622 14.80 -1.24 7.99
CA TYR A 622 13.49 -0.85 8.49
C TYR A 622 12.58 -2.08 8.61
N THR A 623 11.73 -2.10 9.64
CA THR A 623 10.74 -3.16 9.88
C THR A 623 9.38 -2.54 10.12
N ASP A 624 8.37 -2.95 9.34
CA ASP A 624 6.96 -2.56 9.48
C ASP A 624 6.15 -3.76 9.97
N ILE A 625 5.57 -3.63 11.16
CA ILE A 625 4.76 -4.69 11.79
C ILE A 625 3.31 -4.26 11.76
N LYS A 626 2.46 -5.07 11.12
CA LYS A 626 1.01 -4.94 11.08
C LYS A 626 0.35 -6.09 11.82
N ASP A 627 -0.98 -6.07 11.93
CA ASP A 627 -1.73 -7.10 12.64
C ASP A 627 -1.56 -8.51 12.04
N ASP A 628 -1.38 -8.60 10.72
CA ASP A 628 -1.36 -9.85 9.94
C ASP A 628 -0.04 -10.11 9.24
N ARG A 629 0.93 -9.19 9.29
CA ARG A 629 2.18 -9.33 8.53
C ARG A 629 3.33 -8.54 9.12
N VAL A 630 4.53 -8.96 8.73
CA VAL A 630 5.76 -8.21 8.96
C VAL A 630 6.46 -7.97 7.62
N ASN A 631 6.86 -6.74 7.38
CA ASN A 631 7.68 -6.36 6.24
C ASN A 631 9.07 -5.97 6.72
N PHE A 632 10.11 -6.53 6.09
CA PHE A 632 11.51 -6.20 6.34
C PHE A 632 12.10 -5.55 5.11
N TYR A 633 12.87 -4.49 5.29
CA TYR A 633 13.57 -3.76 4.23
C TYR A 633 15.07 -3.77 4.49
N PHE A 634 15.85 -4.22 3.52
CA PHE A 634 17.28 -4.46 3.69
C PHE A 634 18.01 -4.52 2.35
N ASP A 635 19.35 -4.56 2.41
CA ASP A 635 20.21 -4.77 1.26
C ASP A 635 20.86 -6.15 1.32
N MET A 636 21.12 -6.77 0.16
CA MET A 636 21.73 -8.09 0.04
C MET A 636 23.14 -7.98 -0.55
N GLN A 637 24.08 -8.67 0.08
CA GLN A 637 25.41 -8.85 -0.49
C GLN A 637 25.40 -9.92 -1.60
N PRO A 638 26.41 -9.96 -2.47
CA PRO A 638 26.55 -11.02 -3.47
C PRO A 638 26.55 -12.41 -2.87
N LYS A 639 26.25 -13.42 -3.70
CA LYS A 639 26.34 -14.85 -3.33
C LYS A 639 27.66 -15.13 -2.63
N GLY A 640 27.59 -15.80 -1.47
CA GLY A 640 28.75 -16.17 -0.65
C GLY A 640 28.46 -16.07 0.84
N LYS A 641 29.49 -15.91 1.65
CA LYS A 641 29.39 -15.93 3.13
C LYS A 641 28.38 -14.94 3.69
N TYR A 642 28.18 -13.79 3.04
CA TYR A 642 27.29 -12.71 3.47
C TYR A 642 26.07 -12.55 2.55
N GLY A 643 25.88 -13.45 1.58
CA GLY A 643 24.77 -13.42 0.63
C GLY A 643 23.44 -13.93 1.17
N THR A 644 23.39 -14.34 2.45
CA THR A 644 22.15 -14.77 3.12
C THR A 644 21.83 -13.83 4.27
N LYS A 645 20.55 -13.46 4.37
CA LYS A 645 20.00 -12.76 5.53
C LYS A 645 18.87 -13.55 6.14
N THR A 646 18.80 -13.50 7.47
CA THR A 646 17.81 -14.23 8.24
C THR A 646 17.04 -13.27 9.12
N PHE A 647 15.72 -13.44 9.15
CA PHE A 647 14.80 -12.64 9.95
C PHE A 647 13.93 -13.55 10.79
N THR A 648 13.65 -13.12 12.01
CA THR A 648 12.84 -13.88 12.97
C THR A 648 11.61 -13.09 13.37
N VAL A 649 10.48 -13.80 13.50
CA VAL A 649 9.22 -13.25 14.01
C VAL A 649 8.69 -14.20 15.07
N MET A 650 8.43 -13.67 16.26
CA MET A 650 7.80 -14.42 17.34
C MET A 650 6.29 -14.45 17.16
N LEU A 651 5.69 -15.61 17.30
CA LEU A 651 4.29 -15.90 17.00
C LEU A 651 3.66 -16.69 18.13
N ASN A 652 2.35 -16.53 18.28
CA ASN A 652 1.52 -17.33 19.17
C ASN A 652 0.34 -17.92 18.39
N ALA A 653 0.05 -19.20 18.55
CA ALA A 653 -1.12 -19.86 17.99
C ALA A 653 -2.36 -19.54 18.87
N SER A 654 -3.01 -18.40 18.61
CA SER A 654 -3.97 -17.79 19.54
C SER A 654 -5.41 -18.28 19.36
N TYR A 655 -5.83 -18.55 18.12
CA TYR A 655 -7.23 -18.80 17.81
C TYR A 655 -7.43 -20.19 17.22
N LEU A 656 -8.36 -20.96 17.80
CA LEU A 656 -8.76 -22.29 17.33
C LEU A 656 -9.37 -22.22 15.93
N GLY A 657 -8.98 -23.14 15.05
CA GLY A 657 -9.55 -23.20 13.70
C GLY A 657 -8.59 -23.70 12.65
N THR A 658 -9.03 -23.66 11.40
CA THR A 658 -8.23 -23.98 10.21
C THR A 658 -8.04 -22.73 9.38
N TYR A 659 -6.81 -22.37 9.11
CA TYR A 659 -6.41 -21.10 8.52
C TYR A 659 -5.47 -21.31 7.33
N TYR A 660 -5.39 -20.31 6.46
CA TYR A 660 -4.45 -20.32 5.36
C TYR A 660 -3.19 -19.53 5.72
N LEU A 661 -2.05 -20.20 5.71
CA LEU A 661 -0.72 -19.58 5.82
C LEU A 661 -0.27 -19.16 4.41
N PRO A 662 -0.28 -17.87 4.06
CA PRO A 662 0.16 -17.40 2.75
C PRO A 662 1.66 -17.67 2.53
N GLY A 663 2.05 -17.77 1.26
CA GLY A 663 3.46 -17.88 0.89
C GLY A 663 4.24 -16.62 1.26
N THR A 664 5.50 -16.79 1.65
CA THR A 664 6.43 -15.70 1.90
C THR A 664 6.97 -15.16 0.57
N GLN A 665 7.09 -13.86 0.45
CA GLN A 665 7.58 -13.18 -0.75
C GLN A 665 8.71 -12.21 -0.41
N ALA A 666 9.74 -12.20 -1.27
CA ALA A 666 10.77 -11.16 -1.25
C ALA A 666 11.08 -10.69 -2.66
N GLU A 667 11.33 -9.39 -2.81
CA GLU A 667 11.64 -8.76 -4.08
C GLU A 667 12.60 -7.58 -3.90
N ALA A 668 13.44 -7.33 -4.88
CA ALA A 668 14.15 -6.07 -4.97
C ALA A 668 13.19 -5.01 -5.52
N MET A 669 13.00 -3.91 -4.76
CA MET A 669 12.00 -2.88 -5.09
C MET A 669 12.29 -2.17 -6.42
N TYR A 670 13.52 -2.22 -6.90
CA TYR A 670 14.01 -1.48 -8.07
C TYR A 670 14.74 -2.34 -9.11
N ASP A 671 14.74 -3.67 -8.93
CA ASP A 671 15.41 -4.59 -9.83
C ASP A 671 14.56 -5.84 -10.10
N ASN A 672 14.14 -5.98 -11.34
CA ASN A 672 13.20 -6.98 -11.81
C ASN A 672 13.75 -8.41 -11.82
N ASP A 673 15.06 -8.56 -11.76
CA ASP A 673 15.71 -9.85 -11.83
C ASP A 673 15.74 -10.56 -10.47
N TYR A 674 15.18 -9.90 -9.44
CA TYR A 674 15.20 -10.40 -8.07
C TYR A 674 13.80 -10.47 -7.47
N LEU A 675 13.23 -11.65 -7.51
CA LEU A 675 11.93 -11.98 -6.91
C LEU A 675 11.94 -13.42 -6.42
N VAL A 676 11.41 -13.67 -5.26
CA VAL A 676 11.10 -15.03 -4.80
C VAL A 676 9.77 -15.05 -4.07
N ARG A 677 8.96 -16.06 -4.34
CA ARG A 677 7.67 -16.30 -3.69
C ARG A 677 7.44 -17.78 -3.54
N ASN A 678 7.05 -18.19 -2.34
CA ASN A 678 6.63 -19.57 -2.06
C ASN A 678 5.11 -19.69 -2.14
N LYS A 679 4.65 -20.93 -2.34
CA LYS A 679 3.23 -21.30 -2.22
C LYS A 679 2.85 -21.34 -0.73
N GLY A 680 1.60 -20.97 -0.43
CA GLY A 680 1.03 -21.08 0.91
C GLY A 680 0.51 -22.50 1.23
N GLN A 681 0.03 -22.68 2.45
CA GLN A 681 -0.52 -23.97 2.94
C GLN A 681 -1.63 -23.75 3.97
N TRP A 682 -2.49 -24.74 4.14
CA TRP A 682 -3.47 -24.77 5.22
C TRP A 682 -2.81 -25.24 6.51
N ILE A 683 -3.19 -24.61 7.62
CA ILE A 683 -2.75 -24.95 8.98
C ILE A 683 -3.94 -25.05 9.92
N THR A 684 -3.78 -25.78 11.03
CA THR A 684 -4.82 -25.92 12.05
C THR A 684 -4.26 -25.58 13.42
N VAL A 685 -5.04 -24.82 14.21
CA VAL A 685 -4.79 -24.60 15.64
C VAL A 685 -5.82 -25.41 16.42
N GLU A 686 -5.37 -26.35 17.21
CA GLU A 686 -6.18 -27.29 18.00
C GLU A 686 -6.14 -26.91 19.50
N LYS A 687 -7.06 -27.50 20.32
CA LYS A 687 -7.08 -27.30 21.79
C LYS A 687 -5.85 -27.91 22.46
#